data_25ab173b29886c95481ac787cd13ccbb
#
_entry.id   25ab173b29886c95481ac787cd13ccbb
#
_cell.length_a   1.000
_cell.length_b   1.000
_cell.length_c   1.000
_cell.angle_alpha   90.00
_cell.angle_beta   90.00
_cell.angle_gamma   90.00
#
_symmetry.space_group_name_H-M   'P 1'
#
loop_
_entity.id
_entity.type
_entity.pdbx_description
1 polymer ?
#
loop_
_entity_poly.entity_id
_entity_poly.type
_entity_poly.pdbx_seq_one_letter_code
_entity_poly.pdbx_strand_id
1 'polypeptide(L)'
;MEWAWSTPTIHARNSVSVGGTETLSHRASKKPAPRHAARTLGPVPDLERHLPEEWWRTLFNSVYLKTDGDVVENDANTAHEVDLLIQAAGLETEDRILDLCCGQGRHCLELARRGFVNVTGVDRSRYLIRLARRRAKQQGLSISFGEGDARRVRVKEGGFDCVTLMGNSFGYFDREEDDLAVLKAVARALRSGGTIALDVTNGEWMRQNYVPRSWEWIDQQHLVCRERSLSADESRLISREVVIHAERGVIVDQFYAERLYSPEAIFAVLEQANFAHVREHEVIEAQSDRNQDLGMMARRLFVTAKRPQLPNRPKKNRPLFPEVTVLLGDPGLPDSCKRDGQFNEEDHVTITRLKEALGKLEAYDCRYLDNHASLLSELRANPPQFVLNLCDEGFNNDAFKELHVPAMLELFGIPYSGAGPATLGMCYNKSHVRAIAESMSIDVPLETYIDPDDHSATLPSVFPALLKPNCGDSSVGITSASVVDSPRSLMNRLEELRNEFPGLPLLIQEFLTGSEYSVGIIGNPGQGFQFLPVLEVDYSELDGKLPRILGYESKWLPDSPYWSQIKYHEAQLETSVIRRLYDSSGLLFERLGCRDYARFDFRADASGTIKLLEVNPNPGWCWDGKLNFMAEYAGLRYEDLLRLIIEAAQGRFAANGHAKTNGQLTASAL
;
A
#
# COMPACT_ATOMS: atom_id res chain seq x y z
N MET A 1 41.51 -6.55 40.59
CA MET A 1 42.80 -6.35 39.96
C MET A 1 42.49 -5.65 38.66
N GLU A 2 42.25 -4.35 38.59
CA GLU A 2 43.19 -3.20 38.51
C GLU A 2 44.34 -3.46 37.58
N TRP A 3 44.39 -2.66 36.52
CA TRP A 3 45.24 -1.52 36.14
C TRP A 3 44.81 -1.09 34.73
N ALA A 4 44.30 0.02 34.36
CA ALA A 4 44.50 1.48 34.44
C ALA A 4 45.68 2.04 33.60
N TRP A 5 45.38 3.17 32.90
CA TRP A 5 46.16 4.28 32.36
C TRP A 5 46.79 4.12 30.95
N SER A 6 46.87 5.12 30.03
CA SER A 6 46.57 6.59 30.08
C SER A 6 46.69 7.17 28.65
N THR A 7 45.94 8.23 28.40
CA THR A 7 46.11 9.20 27.28
C THR A 7 47.33 10.09 27.46
N PRO A 8 47.81 10.78 26.43
CA PRO A 8 47.94 12.22 26.57
C PRO A 8 47.47 13.07 25.37
N THR A 9 46.82 14.16 25.71
CA THR A 9 46.54 15.40 25.00
C THR A 9 47.80 16.27 24.91
N ILE A 10 47.97 17.12 23.86
CA ILE A 10 48.58 18.48 23.92
C ILE A 10 48.35 19.22 22.59
N HIS A 11 47.56 20.24 22.60
CA HIS A 11 47.66 21.69 22.39
C HIS A 11 47.87 22.26 20.99
N ALA A 12 46.97 23.20 20.73
CA ALA A 12 46.91 24.20 19.68
C ALA A 12 48.00 25.29 19.81
N ARG A 13 48.26 25.98 18.69
CA ARG A 13 48.46 27.44 18.66
C ARG A 13 48.24 28.07 17.28
N ASN A 14 47.53 29.18 17.33
CA ASN A 14 47.22 30.16 16.28
C ASN A 14 48.43 30.83 15.65
N SER A 15 48.30 31.36 14.43
CA SER A 15 48.56 32.78 14.17
C SER A 15 48.04 33.23 12.79
N VAL A 16 47.58 34.45 12.76
CA VAL A 16 46.91 35.31 11.80
C VAL A 16 47.93 36.01 10.88
N SER A 17 47.54 36.33 9.63
CA SER A 17 47.56 37.69 9.02
C SER A 17 47.43 37.62 7.49
N VAL A 18 46.41 38.24 6.92
CA VAL A 18 46.25 39.56 6.32
C VAL A 18 46.96 39.74 4.95
N GLY A 19 46.14 40.00 3.94
CA GLY A 19 46.33 41.10 2.99
C GLY A 19 46.60 40.76 1.54
N GLY A 20 45.66 41.10 0.66
CA GLY A 20 46.01 41.99 -0.45
C GLY A 20 45.86 41.50 -1.88
N THR A 21 44.84 42.02 -2.55
CA THR A 21 44.79 42.58 -3.93
C THR A 21 44.70 41.68 -5.16
N GLU A 22 43.67 42.01 -5.92
CA GLU A 22 43.26 41.68 -7.28
C GLU A 22 44.37 41.54 -8.32
N THR A 23 44.17 40.59 -9.25
CA THR A 23 44.30 40.88 -10.69
C THR A 23 43.60 39.85 -11.56
N LEU A 24 42.82 40.34 -12.50
CA LEU A 24 42.19 39.63 -13.62
C LEU A 24 43.25 39.01 -14.54
N SER A 25 43.10 37.74 -14.92
CA SER A 25 43.63 37.30 -16.23
C SER A 25 43.04 35.94 -16.68
N HIS A 26 42.49 35.99 -17.89
CA HIS A 26 42.38 34.95 -18.93
C HIS A 26 41.82 33.57 -18.58
N ARG A 27 40.58 33.36 -19.02
CA ARG A 27 40.02 32.05 -19.36
C ARG A 27 40.91 31.31 -20.37
N ALA A 28 41.72 30.38 -19.92
CA ALA A 28 42.29 29.33 -20.75
C ALA A 28 41.33 28.16 -20.75
N SER A 29 40.87 27.75 -21.92
CA SER A 29 40.10 26.54 -22.16
C SER A 29 40.89 25.33 -21.70
N LYS A 30 40.51 24.72 -20.57
CA LYS A 30 41.04 23.42 -20.15
C LYS A 30 40.52 22.34 -21.11
N LYS A 31 41.44 21.80 -21.93
CA LYS A 31 41.23 20.51 -22.59
C LYS A 31 40.78 19.49 -21.55
N PRO A 32 39.83 18.61 -21.84
CA PRO A 32 39.45 17.56 -20.91
C PRO A 32 40.69 16.71 -20.63
N ALA A 33 40.95 16.45 -19.35
CA ALA A 33 42.01 15.57 -18.90
C ALA A 33 41.82 14.18 -19.52
N PRO A 34 42.86 13.44 -19.88
CA PRO A 34 42.73 12.08 -20.38
C PRO A 34 41.99 11.25 -19.35
N ARG A 35 40.96 10.50 -19.80
CA ARG A 35 40.26 9.52 -18.98
C ARG A 35 41.34 8.61 -18.35
N HIS A 36 41.51 8.70 -17.03
CA HIS A 36 42.34 7.77 -16.31
C HIS A 36 41.87 6.36 -16.66
N ALA A 37 42.76 5.53 -17.18
CA ALA A 37 42.59 4.09 -17.29
C ALA A 37 42.12 3.60 -15.90
N ALA A 38 41.07 2.81 -15.84
CA ALA A 38 40.52 2.30 -14.59
C ALA A 38 41.70 1.63 -13.84
N ARG A 39 41.97 2.11 -12.61
CA ARG A 39 43.07 1.61 -11.83
C ARG A 39 42.70 0.20 -11.36
N THR A 40 43.34 -0.82 -11.92
CA THR A 40 43.09 -2.20 -11.51
C THR A 40 43.44 -2.37 -10.05
N LEU A 41 42.49 -2.86 -9.28
CA LEU A 41 42.74 -3.26 -7.90
C LEU A 41 43.51 -4.60 -7.90
N GLY A 42 44.43 -4.79 -6.95
CA GLY A 42 45.01 -6.09 -6.68
C GLY A 42 43.98 -7.10 -6.13
N PRO A 43 44.41 -8.20 -5.54
CA PRO A 43 43.52 -9.09 -4.81
C PRO A 43 42.78 -8.33 -3.72
N VAL A 44 41.45 -8.45 -3.68
CA VAL A 44 40.60 -7.79 -2.67
C VAL A 44 39.99 -8.85 -1.76
N PRO A 45 40.23 -8.79 -0.44
CA PRO A 45 39.70 -9.79 0.49
C PRO A 45 38.19 -9.64 0.75
N ASP A 46 37.65 -8.49 0.45
CA ASP A 46 36.23 -8.13 0.72
C ASP A 46 35.67 -7.37 -0.49
N LEU A 47 34.89 -8.08 -1.31
CA LEU A 47 34.32 -7.50 -2.54
C LEU A 47 33.27 -6.43 -2.23
N GLU A 48 32.51 -6.60 -1.14
CA GLU A 48 31.40 -5.70 -0.78
C GLU A 48 31.88 -4.27 -0.54
N ARG A 49 33.05 -4.08 0.07
CA ARG A 49 33.66 -2.74 0.29
C ARG A 49 33.98 -1.98 -0.99
N HIS A 50 34.09 -2.66 -2.09
CA HIS A 50 34.42 -2.09 -3.39
C HIS A 50 33.21 -1.90 -4.30
N LEU A 51 32.02 -2.33 -3.86
CA LEU A 51 30.78 -2.18 -4.59
C LEU A 51 30.40 -0.67 -4.64
N PRO A 52 30.35 -0.05 -5.83
CA PRO A 52 29.95 1.34 -5.92
C PRO A 52 28.47 1.52 -5.62
N GLU A 53 28.11 2.62 -4.99
CA GLU A 53 26.70 3.05 -4.95
C GLU A 53 26.17 3.19 -6.39
N GLU A 54 24.93 2.73 -6.62
CA GLU A 54 24.28 2.80 -7.93
C GLU A 54 25.11 2.20 -9.11
N TRP A 55 25.88 1.14 -8.85
CA TRP A 55 26.70 0.44 -9.84
C TRP A 55 25.92 0.06 -11.12
N TRP A 56 24.63 -0.21 -11.00
CA TRP A 56 23.72 -0.55 -12.09
C TRP A 56 23.53 0.60 -13.10
N ARG A 57 24.01 1.82 -12.80
CA ARG A 57 23.98 2.95 -13.75
C ARG A 57 25.01 2.84 -14.85
N THR A 58 26.09 2.13 -14.63
CA THR A 58 27.25 2.09 -15.52
C THR A 58 27.52 0.71 -16.10
N LEU A 59 27.03 -0.37 -15.48
CA LEU A 59 27.27 -1.75 -15.87
C LEU A 59 26.75 -2.06 -17.28
N PHE A 60 25.51 -1.68 -17.58
CA PHE A 60 24.81 -2.10 -18.80
C PHE A 60 25.23 -1.26 -20.04
N ASN A 61 26.37 -1.62 -20.61
CA ASN A 61 27.03 -0.94 -21.72
C ASN A 61 27.50 -1.95 -22.80
N SER A 62 28.41 -1.54 -23.68
CA SER A 62 28.92 -2.42 -24.76
C SER A 62 29.81 -3.55 -24.25
N VAL A 63 30.41 -3.42 -23.07
CA VAL A 63 31.24 -4.49 -22.47
C VAL A 63 30.32 -5.58 -21.93
N TYR A 64 29.25 -5.20 -21.25
CA TYR A 64 28.21 -6.12 -20.77
C TYR A 64 27.70 -7.04 -21.90
N LEU A 65 27.40 -6.49 -23.09
CA LEU A 65 26.97 -7.31 -24.22
C LEU A 65 28.05 -8.26 -24.76
N LYS A 66 29.32 -8.06 -24.41
CA LYS A 66 30.38 -9.00 -24.73
C LYS A 66 30.54 -10.07 -23.67
N THR A 67 30.53 -9.67 -22.38
CA THR A 67 30.73 -10.58 -21.25
C THR A 67 29.60 -11.57 -21.09
N ASP A 68 28.36 -11.09 -21.23
CA ASP A 68 27.13 -11.88 -21.05
C ASP A 68 26.46 -12.26 -22.38
N GLY A 69 27.11 -11.94 -23.52
CA GLY A 69 26.56 -12.12 -24.86
C GLY A 69 26.14 -13.56 -25.17
N ASP A 70 26.79 -14.55 -24.59
CA ASP A 70 26.47 -15.96 -24.79
C ASP A 70 25.04 -16.33 -24.31
N VAL A 71 24.51 -15.59 -23.36
CA VAL A 71 23.14 -15.76 -22.86
C VAL A 71 22.20 -14.70 -23.46
N VAL A 72 22.57 -13.41 -23.34
CA VAL A 72 21.66 -12.31 -23.67
C VAL A 72 21.58 -11.98 -25.18
N GLU A 73 22.49 -12.50 -25.98
CA GLU A 73 22.50 -12.44 -27.44
C GLU A 73 22.18 -13.79 -28.11
N ASN A 74 21.82 -14.81 -27.32
CA ASN A 74 21.44 -16.13 -27.80
C ASN A 74 19.95 -16.15 -28.19
N ASP A 75 19.68 -16.36 -29.48
CA ASP A 75 18.31 -16.37 -30.01
C ASP A 75 17.49 -17.56 -29.50
N ALA A 76 18.13 -18.73 -29.25
CA ALA A 76 17.44 -19.92 -28.74
C ALA A 76 16.98 -19.71 -27.28
N ASN A 77 17.85 -19.16 -26.41
CA ASN A 77 17.49 -18.79 -25.05
C ASN A 77 16.35 -17.77 -25.04
N THR A 78 16.43 -16.75 -25.91
CA THR A 78 15.39 -15.72 -26.02
C THR A 78 14.05 -16.29 -26.49
N ALA A 79 14.06 -17.19 -27.49
CA ALA A 79 12.85 -17.84 -27.99
C ALA A 79 12.19 -18.69 -26.90
N HIS A 80 12.98 -19.48 -26.17
CA HIS A 80 12.49 -20.31 -25.07
C HIS A 80 11.89 -19.48 -23.94
N GLU A 81 12.57 -18.41 -23.50
CA GLU A 81 12.04 -17.50 -22.48
C GLU A 81 10.73 -16.84 -22.88
N VAL A 82 10.58 -16.47 -24.15
CA VAL A 82 9.34 -15.90 -24.67
C VAL A 82 8.23 -16.95 -24.79
N ASP A 83 8.54 -18.23 -25.11
CA ASP A 83 7.58 -19.33 -25.08
C ASP A 83 6.99 -19.50 -23.66
N LEU A 84 7.85 -19.57 -22.66
CA LEU A 84 7.44 -19.66 -21.25
C LEU A 84 6.61 -18.46 -20.83
N LEU A 85 7.02 -17.24 -21.23
CA LEU A 85 6.29 -16.01 -20.93
C LEU A 85 4.87 -16.03 -21.50
N ILE A 86 4.72 -16.35 -22.80
CA ILE A 86 3.41 -16.41 -23.47
C ILE A 86 2.50 -17.42 -22.76
N GLN A 87 3.02 -18.61 -22.48
CA GLN A 87 2.25 -19.67 -21.82
C GLN A 87 1.85 -19.30 -20.40
N ALA A 88 2.80 -18.84 -19.59
CA ALA A 88 2.57 -18.57 -18.16
C ALA A 88 1.66 -17.36 -17.91
N ALA A 89 1.81 -16.31 -18.72
CA ALA A 89 0.98 -15.11 -18.62
C ALA A 89 -0.33 -15.20 -19.41
N GLY A 90 -0.47 -16.18 -20.31
CA GLY A 90 -1.65 -16.36 -21.18
C GLY A 90 -1.82 -15.20 -22.15
N LEU A 91 -0.73 -14.83 -22.87
CA LEU A 91 -0.69 -13.64 -23.72
C LEU A 91 -1.36 -13.88 -25.07
N GLU A 92 -2.15 -12.88 -25.50
CA GLU A 92 -2.76 -12.79 -26.81
C GLU A 92 -2.03 -11.71 -27.65
N THR A 93 -2.05 -11.82 -28.98
CA THR A 93 -1.29 -10.93 -29.88
C THR A 93 -1.67 -9.44 -29.79
N GLU A 94 -2.90 -9.16 -29.38
CA GLU A 94 -3.45 -7.83 -29.16
C GLU A 94 -3.12 -7.21 -27.80
N ASP A 95 -2.58 -8.02 -26.86
CA ASP A 95 -2.24 -7.55 -25.53
C ASP A 95 -1.18 -6.44 -25.56
N ARG A 96 -1.35 -5.47 -24.68
CA ARG A 96 -0.41 -4.37 -24.49
C ARG A 96 0.64 -4.82 -23.47
N ILE A 97 1.84 -5.04 -23.95
CA ILE A 97 2.95 -5.58 -23.17
C ILE A 97 3.99 -4.49 -22.91
N LEU A 98 4.38 -4.33 -21.64
CA LEU A 98 5.52 -3.52 -21.23
C LEU A 98 6.65 -4.44 -20.77
N ASP A 99 7.76 -4.44 -21.51
CA ASP A 99 9.02 -5.06 -21.11
C ASP A 99 9.85 -4.01 -20.35
N LEU A 100 9.86 -4.11 -19.02
CA LEU A 100 10.54 -3.18 -18.13
C LEU A 100 11.94 -3.71 -17.81
N CYS A 101 12.95 -2.86 -17.94
CA CYS A 101 14.37 -3.22 -17.98
C CYS A 101 14.71 -4.07 -19.21
N CYS A 102 14.15 -3.70 -20.37
CA CYS A 102 14.20 -4.48 -21.62
C CYS A 102 15.60 -4.62 -22.24
N GLY A 103 16.62 -3.93 -21.72
CA GLY A 103 17.98 -3.95 -22.24
C GLY A 103 18.03 -3.56 -23.73
N GLN A 104 18.70 -4.41 -24.53
CA GLN A 104 18.79 -4.28 -25.99
C GLN A 104 17.52 -4.76 -26.73
N GLY A 105 16.43 -5.04 -25.99
CA GLY A 105 15.11 -5.33 -26.52
C GLY A 105 14.92 -6.75 -27.07
N ARG A 106 15.69 -7.75 -26.60
CA ARG A 106 15.62 -9.12 -27.15
C ARG A 106 14.23 -9.74 -27.04
N HIS A 107 13.57 -9.63 -25.88
CA HIS A 107 12.20 -10.13 -25.69
C HIS A 107 11.17 -9.32 -26.47
N CYS A 108 11.30 -7.99 -26.49
CA CYS A 108 10.43 -7.12 -27.29
C CYS A 108 10.49 -7.48 -28.79
N LEU A 109 11.70 -7.70 -29.32
CA LEU A 109 11.90 -8.05 -30.73
C LEU A 109 11.29 -9.42 -31.04
N GLU A 110 11.51 -10.41 -30.17
CA GLU A 110 10.96 -11.74 -30.35
C GLU A 110 9.43 -11.77 -30.25
N LEU A 111 8.83 -11.09 -29.28
CA LEU A 111 7.38 -10.92 -29.20
C LEU A 111 6.81 -10.30 -30.49
N ALA A 112 7.44 -9.23 -31.00
CA ALA A 112 7.00 -8.59 -32.23
C ALA A 112 7.14 -9.50 -33.47
N ARG A 113 8.20 -10.34 -33.55
CA ARG A 113 8.34 -11.36 -34.62
C ARG A 113 7.21 -12.40 -34.57
N ARG A 114 6.68 -12.69 -33.38
CA ARG A 114 5.54 -13.62 -33.17
C ARG A 114 4.17 -12.97 -33.37
N GLY A 115 4.14 -11.70 -33.78
CA GLY A 115 2.91 -11.00 -34.17
C GLY A 115 2.27 -10.16 -33.06
N PHE A 116 2.92 -9.99 -31.90
CA PHE A 116 2.46 -9.06 -30.88
C PHE A 116 2.63 -7.62 -31.35
N VAL A 117 1.52 -6.89 -31.48
CA VAL A 117 1.49 -5.56 -32.12
C VAL A 117 1.65 -4.40 -31.15
N ASN A 118 1.45 -4.62 -29.84
CA ASN A 118 1.43 -3.57 -28.81
C ASN A 118 2.55 -3.75 -27.79
N VAL A 119 3.79 -3.86 -28.27
CA VAL A 119 4.96 -4.06 -27.41
C VAL A 119 5.66 -2.74 -27.13
N THR A 120 5.95 -2.48 -25.86
CA THR A 120 6.71 -1.32 -25.37
C THR A 120 7.88 -1.80 -24.52
N GLY A 121 9.10 -1.32 -24.81
CA GLY A 121 10.29 -1.59 -23.99
C GLY A 121 10.75 -0.33 -23.27
N VAL A 122 11.09 -0.46 -21.98
CA VAL A 122 11.69 0.62 -21.20
C VAL A 122 12.93 0.13 -20.51
N ASP A 123 14.03 0.87 -20.67
CA ASP A 123 15.30 0.59 -19.99
C ASP A 123 15.99 1.89 -19.59
N ARG A 124 16.81 1.83 -18.57
CA ARG A 124 17.62 2.96 -18.11
C ARG A 124 18.81 3.23 -19.01
N SER A 125 19.40 2.19 -19.60
CA SER A 125 20.60 2.30 -20.43
C SER A 125 20.27 2.94 -21.78
N ARG A 126 20.68 4.20 -21.93
CA ARG A 126 20.59 4.91 -23.21
C ARG A 126 21.29 4.16 -24.34
N TYR A 127 22.39 3.48 -24.03
CA TYR A 127 23.14 2.67 -25.01
C TYR A 127 22.31 1.50 -25.53
N LEU A 128 21.72 0.71 -24.61
CA LEU A 128 20.92 -0.46 -24.97
C LEU A 128 19.61 -0.05 -25.69
N ILE A 129 18.94 1.00 -25.26
CA ILE A 129 17.73 1.52 -25.95
C ILE A 129 18.05 1.97 -27.38
N ARG A 130 19.19 2.63 -27.62
CA ARG A 130 19.60 2.97 -28.99
C ARG A 130 19.84 1.75 -29.84
N LEU A 131 20.40 0.70 -29.26
CA LEU A 131 20.63 -0.58 -29.93
C LEU A 131 19.30 -1.26 -30.24
N ALA A 132 18.36 -1.34 -29.29
CA ALA A 132 17.02 -1.90 -29.45
C ALA A 132 16.27 -1.22 -30.61
N ARG A 133 16.24 0.12 -30.62
CA ARG A 133 15.62 0.92 -31.71
C ARG A 133 16.26 0.63 -33.07
N ARG A 134 17.58 0.49 -33.14
CA ARG A 134 18.30 0.15 -34.39
C ARG A 134 17.92 -1.23 -34.89
N ARG A 135 17.88 -2.24 -33.99
CA ARG A 135 17.50 -3.61 -34.32
C ARG A 135 16.06 -3.72 -34.80
N ALA A 136 15.11 -3.05 -34.11
CA ALA A 136 13.71 -3.01 -34.53
C ALA A 136 13.57 -2.41 -35.92
N LYS A 137 14.25 -1.27 -36.20
CA LYS A 137 14.24 -0.63 -37.51
C LYS A 137 14.82 -1.53 -38.61
N GLN A 138 15.92 -2.23 -38.34
CA GLN A 138 16.58 -3.15 -39.29
C GLN A 138 15.67 -4.34 -39.65
N GLN A 139 14.82 -4.77 -38.71
CA GLN A 139 13.91 -5.89 -38.88
C GLN A 139 12.50 -5.45 -39.33
N GLY A 140 12.27 -4.15 -39.54
CA GLY A 140 10.95 -3.62 -39.95
C GLY A 140 9.87 -3.75 -38.87
N LEU A 141 10.25 -3.91 -37.60
CA LEU A 141 9.33 -4.11 -36.48
C LEU A 141 8.93 -2.76 -35.84
N SER A 142 7.64 -2.64 -35.53
CA SER A 142 7.07 -1.44 -34.88
C SER A 142 6.97 -1.65 -33.38
N ILE A 143 8.00 -1.20 -32.65
CA ILE A 143 8.09 -1.33 -31.18
C ILE A 143 8.40 0.04 -30.59
N SER A 144 7.71 0.40 -29.51
CA SER A 144 7.99 1.62 -28.77
C SER A 144 9.10 1.38 -27.75
N PHE A 145 10.19 2.17 -27.79
CA PHE A 145 11.27 2.10 -26.82
C PHE A 145 11.49 3.42 -26.11
N GLY A 146 11.51 3.40 -24.76
CA GLY A 146 11.72 4.55 -23.89
C GLY A 146 12.92 4.41 -22.95
N GLU A 147 13.53 5.55 -22.56
CA GLU A 147 14.52 5.58 -21.48
C GLU A 147 13.79 5.88 -20.16
N GLY A 148 14.01 5.09 -19.09
CA GLY A 148 13.33 5.28 -17.82
C GLY A 148 13.92 4.50 -16.65
N ASP A 149 13.67 4.97 -15.44
CA ASP A 149 13.99 4.27 -14.19
C ASP A 149 12.79 3.39 -13.81
N ALA A 150 13.01 2.11 -13.54
CA ALA A 150 11.97 1.14 -13.25
C ALA A 150 11.14 1.52 -11.99
N ARG A 151 11.76 2.19 -11.00
CA ARG A 151 11.07 2.66 -9.79
C ARG A 151 10.07 3.78 -10.07
N ARG A 152 10.22 4.51 -11.18
CA ARG A 152 9.43 5.69 -11.56
C ARG A 152 9.11 5.70 -13.05
N VAL A 153 8.70 4.55 -13.58
CA VAL A 153 8.39 4.42 -15.01
C VAL A 153 7.24 5.38 -15.39
N ARG A 154 7.47 6.17 -16.44
CA ARG A 154 6.51 7.14 -16.97
C ARG A 154 5.71 6.51 -18.11
N VAL A 155 4.68 5.78 -17.75
CA VAL A 155 3.74 5.15 -18.68
C VAL A 155 2.31 5.46 -18.25
N LYS A 156 1.36 5.21 -19.15
CA LYS A 156 -0.07 5.38 -18.83
C LYS A 156 -0.47 4.39 -17.74
N GLU A 157 -1.06 4.87 -16.67
CA GLU A 157 -1.63 4.03 -15.61
C GLU A 157 -2.73 3.12 -16.17
N GLY A 158 -2.71 1.84 -15.76
CA GLY A 158 -3.63 0.84 -16.29
C GLY A 158 -3.49 0.62 -17.80
N GLY A 159 -2.35 1.02 -18.37
CA GLY A 159 -2.11 0.99 -19.82
C GLY A 159 -1.78 -0.38 -20.38
N PHE A 160 -1.39 -1.36 -19.54
CA PHE A 160 -0.83 -2.62 -19.99
C PHE A 160 -1.61 -3.82 -19.47
N ASP A 161 -1.70 -4.85 -20.29
CA ASP A 161 -2.30 -6.14 -19.97
C ASP A 161 -1.27 -7.04 -19.26
N CYS A 162 0.00 -6.91 -19.67
CA CYS A 162 1.13 -7.59 -19.06
C CYS A 162 2.32 -6.62 -18.90
N VAL A 163 3.03 -6.73 -17.77
CA VAL A 163 4.36 -6.14 -17.57
C VAL A 163 5.35 -7.26 -17.28
N THR A 164 6.47 -7.26 -18.01
CA THR A 164 7.53 -8.26 -17.86
C THR A 164 8.80 -7.64 -17.29
N LEU A 165 9.48 -8.38 -16.43
CA LEU A 165 10.82 -8.12 -15.89
C LEU A 165 11.63 -9.39 -16.10
N MET A 166 12.14 -9.60 -17.32
CA MET A 166 12.82 -10.82 -17.73
C MET A 166 14.33 -10.64 -17.79
N GLY A 167 15.07 -11.76 -17.76
CA GLY A 167 16.53 -11.79 -17.84
C GLY A 167 17.21 -11.34 -16.56
N ASN A 168 16.67 -11.74 -15.40
CA ASN A 168 17.18 -11.41 -14.08
C ASN A 168 17.33 -9.89 -13.86
N SER A 169 16.31 -9.13 -14.24
CA SER A 169 16.35 -7.65 -14.23
C SER A 169 15.82 -7.02 -12.93
N PHE A 170 15.68 -7.80 -11.86
CA PHE A 170 15.14 -7.40 -10.56
C PHE A 170 16.11 -7.73 -9.42
N GLY A 171 16.11 -6.94 -8.34
CA GLY A 171 16.96 -7.18 -7.17
C GLY A 171 18.34 -6.51 -7.24
N TYR A 172 18.52 -5.45 -8.04
CA TYR A 172 19.80 -4.76 -8.22
C TYR A 172 20.02 -3.57 -7.28
N PHE A 173 18.96 -3.12 -6.61
CA PHE A 173 19.06 -1.96 -5.75
C PHE A 173 19.67 -2.33 -4.39
N ASP A 174 20.32 -1.33 -3.76
CA ASP A 174 20.95 -1.53 -2.45
C ASP A 174 19.91 -1.76 -1.36
N ARG A 175 18.75 -1.10 -1.46
CA ARG A 175 17.67 -1.17 -0.47
C ARG A 175 16.47 -1.94 -1.02
N GLU A 176 15.83 -2.73 -0.16
CA GLU A 176 14.62 -3.51 -0.50
C GLU A 176 13.43 -2.61 -0.83
N GLU A 177 13.36 -1.40 -0.24
CA GLU A 177 12.32 -0.43 -0.55
C GLU A 177 12.36 0.02 -2.02
N ASP A 178 13.54 0.04 -2.63
CA ASP A 178 13.69 0.35 -4.06
C ASP A 178 13.15 -0.79 -4.94
N ASP A 179 13.35 -2.06 -4.56
CA ASP A 179 12.77 -3.21 -5.23
C ASP A 179 11.24 -3.18 -5.12
N LEU A 180 10.72 -2.89 -3.93
CA LEU A 180 9.28 -2.68 -3.72
C LEU A 180 8.73 -1.51 -4.53
N ALA A 181 9.49 -0.41 -4.69
CA ALA A 181 9.09 0.72 -5.51
C ALA A 181 8.95 0.35 -7.00
N VAL A 182 9.80 -0.56 -7.51
CA VAL A 182 9.64 -1.13 -8.87
C VAL A 182 8.31 -1.86 -8.99
N LEU A 183 8.01 -2.78 -8.06
CA LEU A 183 6.76 -3.55 -8.11
C LEU A 183 5.52 -2.67 -7.96
N LYS A 184 5.56 -1.65 -7.11
CA LYS A 184 4.49 -0.64 -7.00
C LYS A 184 4.33 0.16 -8.31
N ALA A 185 5.42 0.47 -9.03
CA ALA A 185 5.35 1.12 -10.34
C ALA A 185 4.76 0.20 -11.41
N VAL A 186 5.10 -1.10 -11.38
CA VAL A 186 4.50 -2.13 -12.23
C VAL A 186 3.01 -2.26 -11.95
N ALA A 187 2.59 -2.31 -10.69
CA ALA A 187 1.18 -2.39 -10.32
C ALA A 187 0.38 -1.21 -10.88
N ARG A 188 0.93 0.01 -10.86
CA ARG A 188 0.29 1.18 -11.48
C ARG A 188 0.21 1.09 -13.00
N ALA A 189 1.23 0.55 -13.66
CA ALA A 189 1.27 0.40 -15.12
C ALA A 189 0.27 -0.63 -15.65
N LEU A 190 0.02 -1.70 -14.90
CA LEU A 190 -0.92 -2.77 -15.24
C LEU A 190 -2.38 -2.30 -15.14
N ARG A 191 -3.23 -2.78 -16.03
CA ARG A 191 -4.68 -2.70 -15.79
C ARG A 191 -5.12 -3.59 -14.62
N SER A 192 -6.33 -3.36 -14.12
CA SER A 192 -6.98 -4.27 -13.18
C SER A 192 -7.04 -5.70 -13.76
N GLY A 193 -6.61 -6.68 -13.01
CA GLY A 193 -6.48 -8.08 -13.46
C GLY A 193 -5.31 -8.34 -14.42
N GLY A 194 -4.49 -7.34 -14.72
CA GLY A 194 -3.27 -7.50 -15.54
C GLY A 194 -2.21 -8.35 -14.84
N THR A 195 -1.28 -8.89 -15.61
CA THR A 195 -0.27 -9.85 -15.14
C THR A 195 1.12 -9.21 -15.07
N ILE A 196 1.84 -9.42 -13.97
CA ILE A 196 3.29 -9.30 -13.94
C ILE A 196 3.92 -10.67 -14.22
N ALA A 197 4.96 -10.71 -15.04
CA ALA A 197 5.81 -11.87 -15.25
C ALA A 197 7.26 -11.47 -14.95
N LEU A 198 7.91 -12.20 -14.08
CA LEU A 198 9.20 -11.83 -13.49
C LEU A 198 10.10 -13.06 -13.40
N ASP A 199 11.34 -12.96 -13.86
CA ASP A 199 12.36 -13.92 -13.53
C ASP A 199 13.47 -13.32 -12.67
N VAL A 200 13.95 -14.08 -11.71
CA VAL A 200 15.08 -13.72 -10.84
C VAL A 200 15.95 -14.92 -10.56
N THR A 201 17.23 -14.69 -10.30
CA THR A 201 18.14 -15.73 -9.80
C THR A 201 17.50 -16.50 -8.66
N ASN A 202 17.54 -17.82 -8.72
CA ASN A 202 17.16 -18.65 -7.56
C ASN A 202 18.20 -18.48 -6.45
N GLY A 203 17.85 -17.65 -5.46
CA GLY A 203 18.78 -17.25 -4.41
C GLY A 203 19.25 -18.41 -3.52
N GLU A 204 18.37 -19.39 -3.25
CA GLU A 204 18.72 -20.55 -2.45
C GLU A 204 19.75 -21.45 -3.17
N TRP A 205 19.48 -21.72 -4.44
CA TRP A 205 20.41 -22.48 -5.26
C TRP A 205 21.72 -21.74 -5.43
N MET A 206 21.69 -20.43 -5.68
CA MET A 206 22.88 -19.62 -5.91
C MET A 206 23.78 -19.56 -4.68
N ARG A 207 23.25 -19.42 -3.46
CA ARG A 207 24.05 -19.45 -2.22
C ARG A 207 24.89 -20.71 -2.08
N GLN A 208 24.38 -21.82 -2.59
CA GLN A 208 25.05 -23.14 -2.48
C GLN A 208 25.95 -23.47 -3.68
N ASN A 209 25.71 -22.85 -4.85
CA ASN A 209 26.32 -23.30 -6.13
C ASN A 209 27.10 -22.22 -6.87
N TYR A 210 27.22 -20.99 -6.35
CA TYR A 210 28.04 -19.99 -7.04
C TYR A 210 29.53 -20.40 -7.10
N VAL A 211 30.16 -20.07 -8.22
CA VAL A 211 31.59 -20.30 -8.40
C VAL A 211 32.36 -19.08 -7.90
N PRO A 212 33.16 -19.18 -6.81
CA PRO A 212 33.86 -18.04 -6.23
C PRO A 212 34.85 -17.37 -7.18
N ARG A 213 35.43 -18.11 -8.10
CA ARG A 213 36.38 -17.62 -9.10
C ARG A 213 36.23 -18.37 -10.39
N SER A 214 36.04 -17.65 -11.49
CA SER A 214 35.98 -18.20 -12.83
C SER A 214 36.72 -17.32 -13.81
N TRP A 215 37.08 -17.89 -14.94
CA TRP A 215 37.64 -17.15 -16.06
C TRP A 215 37.27 -17.82 -17.36
N GLU A 216 37.14 -17.02 -18.44
CA GLU A 216 36.85 -17.53 -19.77
C GLU A 216 37.38 -16.60 -20.86
N TRP A 217 37.70 -17.18 -22.03
CA TRP A 217 37.89 -16.40 -23.24
C TRP A 217 36.54 -16.15 -23.89
N ILE A 218 36.19 -14.84 -24.02
CA ILE A 218 34.97 -14.42 -24.72
C ILE A 218 35.20 -14.53 -26.24
N ASP A 219 36.32 -14.06 -26.69
CA ASP A 219 36.78 -14.12 -28.08
C ASP A 219 38.32 -14.22 -28.09
N GLN A 220 38.94 -14.18 -29.29
CA GLN A 220 40.41 -14.31 -29.46
C GLN A 220 41.21 -13.20 -28.76
N GLN A 221 40.58 -12.11 -28.32
CA GLN A 221 41.25 -10.94 -27.75
C GLN A 221 40.83 -10.60 -26.33
N HIS A 222 39.70 -11.15 -25.85
CA HIS A 222 39.13 -10.76 -24.54
C HIS A 222 39.04 -11.95 -23.61
N LEU A 223 39.69 -11.83 -22.46
CA LEU A 223 39.57 -12.71 -21.31
C LEU A 223 38.79 -12.04 -20.21
N VAL A 224 37.86 -12.72 -19.59
CA VAL A 224 37.12 -12.28 -18.42
C VAL A 224 37.48 -13.12 -17.22
N CYS A 225 37.78 -12.43 -16.10
CA CYS A 225 37.95 -13.06 -14.79
C CYS A 225 36.85 -12.55 -13.86
N ARG A 226 36.18 -13.49 -13.17
CA ARG A 226 35.12 -13.16 -12.20
C ARG A 226 35.49 -13.65 -10.82
N GLU A 227 35.31 -12.83 -9.82
CA GLU A 227 35.38 -13.18 -8.40
C GLU A 227 34.00 -12.90 -7.76
N ARG A 228 33.48 -13.81 -6.91
CA ARG A 228 32.20 -13.70 -6.26
C ARG A 228 32.28 -14.03 -4.78
N SER A 229 31.52 -13.32 -3.95
CA SER A 229 31.30 -13.64 -2.54
C SER A 229 29.91 -13.23 -2.12
N LEU A 230 29.37 -13.84 -1.09
CA LEU A 230 28.16 -13.34 -0.44
C LEU A 230 28.46 -12.04 0.31
N SER A 231 27.45 -11.16 0.45
CA SER A 231 27.47 -10.04 1.37
C SER A 231 27.56 -10.52 2.83
N ALA A 232 27.91 -9.64 3.77
CA ALA A 232 28.07 -9.98 5.18
C ALA A 232 26.78 -10.57 5.82
N ASP A 233 25.62 -10.19 5.32
CA ASP A 233 24.29 -10.67 5.72
C ASP A 233 23.75 -11.82 4.84
N GLU A 234 24.55 -12.29 3.87
CA GLU A 234 24.18 -13.32 2.88
C GLU A 234 22.95 -13.00 2.02
N SER A 235 22.49 -11.76 2.03
CA SER A 235 21.32 -11.34 1.27
C SER A 235 21.63 -11.11 -0.21
N ARG A 236 22.90 -10.85 -0.56
CA ARG A 236 23.34 -10.47 -1.91
C ARG A 236 24.55 -11.28 -2.34
N LEU A 237 24.63 -11.56 -3.66
CA LEU A 237 25.86 -12.05 -4.29
C LEU A 237 26.62 -10.84 -4.86
N ILE A 238 27.83 -10.62 -4.39
CA ILE A 238 28.73 -9.56 -4.86
C ILE A 238 29.67 -10.15 -5.89
N SER A 239 29.75 -9.54 -7.05
CA SER A 239 30.60 -9.96 -8.16
C SER A 239 31.59 -8.87 -8.53
N ARG A 240 32.84 -9.26 -8.74
CA ARG A 240 33.84 -8.45 -9.42
C ARG A 240 34.12 -9.05 -10.79
N GLU A 241 34.14 -8.24 -11.81
CA GLU A 241 34.47 -8.64 -13.18
C GLU A 241 35.62 -7.81 -13.71
N VAL A 242 36.67 -8.51 -14.13
CA VAL A 242 37.87 -7.93 -14.75
C VAL A 242 37.94 -8.38 -16.19
N VAL A 243 37.85 -7.46 -17.13
CA VAL A 243 37.98 -7.75 -18.57
C VAL A 243 39.36 -7.33 -19.07
N ILE A 244 40.06 -8.28 -19.66
CA ILE A 244 41.44 -8.14 -20.14
C ILE A 244 41.43 -8.27 -21.67
N HIS A 245 41.98 -7.28 -22.35
CA HIS A 245 42.25 -7.35 -23.78
C HIS A 245 43.70 -7.78 -24.00
N ALA A 246 43.96 -8.76 -24.88
CA ALA A 246 45.25 -9.37 -25.09
C ALA A 246 46.40 -8.36 -25.36
N GLU A 247 46.13 -7.27 -26.07
CA GLU A 247 47.14 -6.26 -26.38
C GLU A 247 47.08 -5.02 -25.45
N ARG A 248 45.90 -4.66 -24.93
CA ARG A 248 45.69 -3.41 -24.18
C ARG A 248 45.69 -3.58 -22.66
N GLY A 249 45.79 -4.83 -22.19
CA GLY A 249 45.73 -5.16 -20.77
C GLY A 249 44.30 -5.01 -20.22
N VAL A 250 44.13 -4.68 -18.94
CA VAL A 250 42.85 -4.54 -18.27
C VAL A 250 42.09 -3.35 -18.86
N ILE A 251 40.92 -3.61 -19.40
CA ILE A 251 40.02 -2.60 -19.96
C ILE A 251 38.84 -2.26 -19.07
N VAL A 252 38.45 -3.20 -18.19
CA VAL A 252 37.37 -3.01 -17.19
C VAL A 252 37.79 -3.74 -15.91
N ASP A 253 37.50 -3.11 -14.76
CA ASP A 253 37.51 -3.68 -13.42
C ASP A 253 36.29 -3.10 -12.71
N GLN A 254 35.24 -3.89 -12.58
CA GLN A 254 33.92 -3.43 -12.13
C GLN A 254 33.32 -4.37 -11.08
N PHE A 255 32.47 -3.80 -10.24
CA PHE A 255 31.76 -4.52 -9.19
C PHE A 255 30.26 -4.34 -9.39
N TYR A 256 29.50 -5.39 -9.12
CA TYR A 256 28.05 -5.40 -9.14
C TYR A 256 27.51 -6.40 -8.13
N ALA A 257 26.23 -6.31 -7.84
CA ALA A 257 25.60 -7.19 -6.88
C ALA A 257 24.14 -7.45 -7.26
N GLU A 258 23.61 -8.55 -6.78
CA GLU A 258 22.19 -8.89 -6.92
C GLU A 258 21.66 -9.42 -5.60
N ARG A 259 20.40 -9.15 -5.32
CA ARG A 259 19.70 -9.70 -4.16
C ARG A 259 19.28 -11.14 -4.47
N LEU A 260 19.55 -12.03 -3.52
CA LEU A 260 19.24 -13.44 -3.64
C LEU A 260 17.87 -13.75 -3.04
N TYR A 261 16.84 -13.68 -3.85
CA TYR A 261 15.49 -14.03 -3.45
C TYR A 261 15.28 -15.54 -3.37
N SER A 262 14.70 -16.04 -2.24
CA SER A 262 14.07 -17.36 -2.22
C SER A 262 12.68 -17.31 -2.87
N PRO A 263 12.07 -18.46 -3.20
CA PRO A 263 10.67 -18.47 -3.67
C PRO A 263 9.72 -17.74 -2.71
N GLU A 264 9.84 -17.98 -1.42
CA GLU A 264 8.99 -17.34 -0.40
C GLU A 264 9.24 -15.83 -0.32
N ALA A 265 10.50 -15.39 -0.42
CA ALA A 265 10.85 -13.97 -0.35
C ALA A 265 10.30 -13.20 -1.57
N ILE A 266 10.39 -13.77 -2.79
CA ILE A 266 9.82 -13.11 -3.97
C ILE A 266 8.29 -13.07 -3.92
N PHE A 267 7.64 -14.10 -3.34
CA PHE A 267 6.19 -14.12 -3.12
C PHE A 267 5.80 -13.02 -2.14
N ALA A 268 6.49 -12.92 -1.00
CA ALA A 268 6.22 -11.92 0.01
C ALA A 268 6.34 -10.49 -0.52
N VAL A 269 7.38 -10.17 -1.31
CA VAL A 269 7.55 -8.81 -1.87
C VAL A 269 6.51 -8.49 -2.94
N LEU A 270 6.04 -9.48 -3.72
CA LEU A 270 4.94 -9.32 -4.66
C LEU A 270 3.62 -9.06 -3.93
N GLU A 271 3.33 -9.79 -2.86
CA GLU A 271 2.15 -9.59 -2.02
C GLU A 271 2.19 -8.21 -1.34
N GLN A 272 3.36 -7.78 -0.84
CA GLN A 272 3.56 -6.44 -0.28
C GLN A 272 3.33 -5.32 -1.31
N ALA A 273 3.60 -5.59 -2.58
CA ALA A 273 3.26 -4.69 -3.68
C ALA A 273 1.80 -4.79 -4.13
N ASN A 274 0.95 -5.49 -3.36
CA ASN A 274 -0.47 -5.71 -3.63
C ASN A 274 -0.74 -6.51 -4.91
N PHE A 275 0.10 -7.52 -5.20
CA PHE A 275 -0.20 -8.54 -6.21
C PHE A 275 -0.86 -9.75 -5.55
N ALA A 276 -1.76 -10.41 -6.28
CA ALA A 276 -2.45 -11.63 -5.85
C ALA A 276 -2.19 -12.77 -6.85
N HIS A 277 -2.58 -14.00 -6.47
CA HIS A 277 -2.45 -15.17 -7.32
C HIS A 277 -1.01 -15.39 -7.81
N VAL A 278 -0.04 -15.23 -6.91
CA VAL A 278 1.36 -15.48 -7.20
C VAL A 278 1.54 -16.96 -7.54
N ARG A 279 2.19 -17.24 -8.66
CA ARG A 279 2.45 -18.61 -9.14
C ARG A 279 3.90 -18.74 -9.58
N GLU A 280 4.56 -19.76 -9.11
CA GLU A 280 5.83 -20.21 -9.64
C GLU A 280 5.59 -21.10 -10.86
N HIS A 281 6.45 -20.97 -11.85
CA HIS A 281 6.45 -21.76 -13.08
C HIS A 281 7.74 -22.58 -13.20
N GLU A 282 7.93 -23.21 -14.35
CA GLU A 282 9.14 -23.95 -14.66
C GLU A 282 10.38 -23.06 -14.53
N VAL A 283 11.43 -23.60 -13.92
CA VAL A 283 12.71 -22.93 -13.71
C VAL A 283 13.36 -22.64 -15.07
N ILE A 284 13.83 -21.41 -15.27
CA ILE A 284 14.55 -21.04 -16.48
C ILE A 284 16.02 -21.37 -16.29
N GLU A 285 16.53 -22.26 -17.11
CA GLU A 285 17.96 -22.60 -17.20
C GLU A 285 18.51 -22.09 -18.53
N ALA A 286 19.50 -21.21 -18.48
CA ALA A 286 20.14 -20.71 -19.68
C ALA A 286 21.17 -21.72 -20.21
N GLN A 287 21.36 -21.77 -21.52
CA GLN A 287 22.41 -22.55 -22.16
C GLN A 287 23.54 -21.65 -22.62
N SER A 288 24.77 -22.18 -22.57
CA SER A 288 25.99 -21.50 -23.00
C SER A 288 26.70 -22.31 -24.06
N ASP A 289 26.99 -21.70 -25.22
CA ASP A 289 27.75 -22.30 -26.28
C ASP A 289 29.27 -22.35 -25.96
N ARG A 290 29.73 -21.48 -25.05
CA ARG A 290 31.13 -21.37 -24.62
C ARG A 290 31.46 -22.15 -23.35
N ASN A 291 30.47 -22.89 -22.80
CA ASN A 291 30.58 -23.51 -21.48
C ASN A 291 30.96 -22.47 -20.40
N GLN A 292 30.33 -21.30 -20.50
CA GLN A 292 30.55 -20.17 -19.61
C GLN A 292 30.01 -20.46 -18.20
N ASP A 293 30.68 -19.89 -17.21
CA ASP A 293 30.07 -19.75 -15.88
C ASP A 293 28.93 -18.71 -15.96
N LEU A 294 27.71 -19.21 -16.03
CA LEU A 294 26.48 -18.38 -16.23
C LEU A 294 26.12 -17.53 -15.02
N GLY A 295 26.73 -17.79 -13.85
CA GLY A 295 26.46 -17.02 -12.63
C GLY A 295 24.96 -16.90 -12.35
N MET A 296 24.50 -15.68 -12.18
CA MET A 296 23.10 -15.33 -11.90
C MET A 296 22.11 -15.80 -12.97
N MET A 297 22.53 -16.06 -14.19
CA MET A 297 21.67 -16.53 -15.28
C MET A 297 21.52 -18.06 -15.31
N ALA A 298 22.31 -18.80 -14.51
CA ALA A 298 22.34 -20.26 -14.59
C ALA A 298 20.99 -20.91 -14.26
N ARG A 299 20.34 -20.43 -13.21
CA ARG A 299 19.08 -20.98 -12.75
C ARG A 299 18.19 -19.87 -12.15
N ARG A 300 17.06 -19.60 -12.80
CA ARG A 300 16.19 -18.49 -12.43
C ARG A 300 14.78 -18.99 -12.06
N LEU A 301 14.25 -18.46 -10.97
CA LEU A 301 12.83 -18.59 -10.63
C LEU A 301 12.02 -17.79 -11.65
N PHE A 302 10.95 -18.37 -12.17
CA PHE A 302 10.01 -17.68 -13.03
C PHE A 302 8.65 -17.62 -12.36
N VAL A 303 8.15 -16.40 -12.13
CA VAL A 303 6.97 -16.14 -11.33
C VAL A 303 6.00 -15.22 -12.08
N THR A 304 4.72 -15.54 -12.01
CA THR A 304 3.65 -14.62 -12.42
C THR A 304 2.77 -14.25 -11.24
N ALA A 305 2.23 -13.03 -11.27
CA ALA A 305 1.21 -12.60 -10.32
C ALA A 305 0.19 -11.69 -11.01
N LYS A 306 -0.99 -11.55 -10.44
CA LYS A 306 -2.05 -10.70 -10.97
C LYS A 306 -2.15 -9.41 -10.16
N ARG A 307 -2.24 -8.26 -10.83
CA ARG A 307 -2.80 -7.10 -10.17
C ARG A 307 -4.23 -7.44 -9.76
N PRO A 308 -4.61 -7.29 -8.48
CA PRO A 308 -5.98 -7.57 -8.05
C PRO A 308 -6.97 -6.90 -9.00
N GLN A 309 -8.00 -7.62 -9.36
CA GLN A 309 -9.13 -6.99 -10.02
C GLN A 309 -9.72 -6.02 -9.01
N LEU A 310 -9.46 -4.73 -9.19
CA LEU A 310 -10.43 -3.76 -8.69
C LEU A 310 -11.77 -4.25 -9.23
N PRO A 311 -12.80 -4.40 -8.40
CA PRO A 311 -14.09 -4.86 -8.89
C PRO A 311 -14.37 -4.11 -10.18
N ASN A 312 -14.58 -4.86 -11.26
CA ASN A 312 -14.60 -4.38 -12.64
C ASN A 312 -15.29 -3.01 -12.67
N ARG A 313 -14.62 -1.99 -13.25
CA ARG A 313 -15.42 -0.93 -13.86
C ARG A 313 -16.42 -1.65 -14.75
N PRO A 314 -17.71 -1.66 -14.42
CA PRO A 314 -18.67 -2.36 -15.26
C PRO A 314 -18.49 -1.77 -16.66
N LYS A 315 -18.24 -2.62 -17.62
CA LYS A 315 -18.45 -2.28 -19.05
C LYS A 315 -19.77 -1.54 -19.06
N LYS A 316 -19.85 -0.23 -19.37
CA LYS A 316 -21.04 0.63 -19.50
C LYS A 316 -22.42 -0.08 -19.32
N ASN A 317 -22.48 -1.04 -18.42
CA ASN A 317 -23.73 -1.63 -17.98
C ASN A 317 -24.37 -0.55 -17.11
N ARG A 318 -25.51 -0.09 -17.53
CA ARG A 318 -26.34 0.82 -16.78
C ARG A 318 -26.37 0.31 -15.33
N PRO A 319 -26.05 1.16 -14.31
CA PRO A 319 -26.11 0.73 -12.92
C PRO A 319 -27.47 0.12 -12.61
N LEU A 320 -27.50 -0.82 -11.66
CA LEU A 320 -28.77 -1.46 -11.26
C LEU A 320 -29.81 -0.44 -10.85
N PHE A 321 -29.36 0.59 -10.10
CA PHE A 321 -30.14 1.74 -9.70
C PHE A 321 -29.43 3.03 -10.14
N PRO A 322 -29.76 3.60 -11.31
CA PRO A 322 -29.17 4.85 -11.77
C PRO A 322 -29.61 6.07 -10.95
N GLU A 323 -30.84 6.04 -10.43
CA GLU A 323 -31.35 7.08 -9.55
C GLU A 323 -30.95 6.77 -8.10
N VAL A 324 -30.11 7.61 -7.52
CA VAL A 324 -29.57 7.47 -6.16
C VAL A 324 -30.11 8.59 -5.29
N THR A 325 -30.83 8.24 -4.24
CA THR A 325 -31.22 9.21 -3.21
C THR A 325 -30.16 9.23 -2.11
N VAL A 326 -29.52 10.35 -1.91
CA VAL A 326 -28.52 10.56 -0.85
C VAL A 326 -29.22 11.06 0.39
N LEU A 327 -29.18 10.29 1.46
CA LEU A 327 -29.79 10.64 2.75
C LEU A 327 -28.70 11.17 3.69
N LEU A 328 -28.89 12.35 4.23
CA LEU A 328 -27.97 13.09 5.08
C LEU A 328 -28.67 13.50 6.39
N GLY A 329 -27.88 13.95 7.37
CA GLY A 329 -28.39 14.68 8.53
C GLY A 329 -29.13 15.96 8.14
N ASP A 330 -29.95 16.50 9.05
CA ASP A 330 -30.77 17.68 8.81
C ASP A 330 -30.05 18.95 9.30
N PRO A 331 -29.55 19.83 8.39
CA PRO A 331 -28.84 21.04 8.79
C PRO A 331 -29.72 22.07 9.54
N GLY A 332 -31.02 21.90 9.51
CA GLY A 332 -31.98 22.76 10.22
C GLY A 332 -32.24 22.34 11.66
N LEU A 333 -31.72 21.18 12.09
CA LEU A 333 -31.93 20.66 13.44
C LEU A 333 -30.66 20.79 14.30
N PRO A 334 -30.82 20.89 15.64
CA PRO A 334 -29.67 20.77 16.56
C PRO A 334 -28.98 19.43 16.44
N ASP A 335 -27.68 19.42 16.70
CA ASP A 335 -26.83 18.20 16.73
C ASP A 335 -25.86 18.29 17.91
N SER A 336 -26.08 17.46 18.93
CA SER A 336 -25.28 17.48 20.16
C SER A 336 -23.82 17.01 19.96
N CYS A 337 -23.51 16.36 18.83
CA CYS A 337 -22.16 15.92 18.51
C CYS A 337 -21.35 17.02 17.82
N LYS A 338 -22.01 18.03 17.23
CA LYS A 338 -21.34 19.10 16.48
C LYS A 338 -20.97 20.29 17.38
N ARG A 339 -20.04 21.09 16.89
CA ARG A 339 -19.63 22.33 17.54
C ARG A 339 -20.81 23.26 17.72
N ASP A 340 -20.95 23.81 18.92
CA ASP A 340 -22.07 24.72 19.31
C ASP A 340 -23.47 24.08 19.14
N GLY A 341 -23.55 22.75 19.02
CA GLY A 341 -24.80 22.02 18.88
C GLY A 341 -25.54 22.24 17.55
N GLN A 342 -24.86 22.69 16.51
CA GLN A 342 -25.44 23.02 15.21
C GLN A 342 -24.45 22.73 14.05
N PHE A 343 -24.98 22.59 12.83
CA PHE A 343 -24.20 22.59 11.62
C PHE A 343 -23.47 23.91 11.43
N ASN A 344 -22.19 23.88 11.16
CA ASN A 344 -21.34 25.04 10.96
C ASN A 344 -20.85 25.15 9.50
N GLU A 345 -20.01 26.15 9.21
CA GLU A 345 -19.53 26.40 7.84
C GLU A 345 -18.72 25.23 7.28
N GLU A 346 -17.93 24.51 8.12
CA GLU A 346 -17.13 23.35 7.72
C GLU A 346 -18.03 22.17 7.31
N ASP A 347 -19.14 21.93 8.03
CA ASP A 347 -20.14 20.94 7.68
C ASP A 347 -20.76 21.24 6.31
N HIS A 348 -21.11 22.50 6.05
CA HIS A 348 -21.67 22.92 4.76
C HIS A 348 -20.66 22.77 3.61
N VAL A 349 -19.38 23.05 3.84
CA VAL A 349 -18.30 22.80 2.87
C VAL A 349 -18.19 21.32 2.57
N THR A 350 -18.26 20.46 3.58
CA THR A 350 -18.20 18.99 3.43
C THR A 350 -19.36 18.46 2.60
N ILE A 351 -20.60 18.93 2.87
CA ILE A 351 -21.80 18.58 2.07
C ILE A 351 -21.64 19.08 0.62
N THR A 352 -21.08 20.28 0.42
CA THR A 352 -20.85 20.82 -0.93
C THR A 352 -19.85 19.96 -1.71
N ARG A 353 -18.73 19.59 -1.09
CA ARG A 353 -17.74 18.70 -1.71
C ARG A 353 -18.29 17.32 -2.03
N LEU A 354 -19.16 16.77 -1.16
CA LEU A 354 -19.87 15.52 -1.44
C LEU A 354 -20.72 15.66 -2.71
N LYS A 355 -21.53 16.73 -2.80
CA LYS A 355 -22.39 16.99 -3.96
C LYS A 355 -21.58 17.15 -5.25
N GLU A 356 -20.45 17.85 -5.19
CA GLU A 356 -19.53 18.00 -6.31
C GLU A 356 -18.90 16.64 -6.75
N ALA A 357 -18.48 15.81 -5.79
CA ALA A 357 -17.89 14.50 -6.07
C ALA A 357 -18.91 13.54 -6.67
N LEU A 358 -20.13 13.47 -6.11
CA LEU A 358 -21.22 12.66 -6.67
C LEU A 358 -21.66 13.17 -8.05
N GLY A 359 -21.67 14.48 -8.29
CA GLY A 359 -21.96 15.09 -9.60
C GLY A 359 -20.99 14.72 -10.71
N LYS A 360 -19.76 14.28 -10.37
CA LYS A 360 -18.79 13.75 -11.35
C LYS A 360 -19.08 12.30 -11.77
N LEU A 361 -19.99 11.62 -11.09
CA LEU A 361 -20.36 10.23 -11.39
C LEU A 361 -21.46 10.19 -12.44
N GLU A 362 -21.11 10.42 -13.71
CA GLU A 362 -22.05 10.51 -14.87
C GLU A 362 -23.06 9.35 -14.98
N ALA A 363 -22.79 8.21 -14.33
CA ALA A 363 -23.64 7.03 -14.35
C ALA A 363 -24.83 7.11 -13.38
N TYR A 364 -24.83 8.07 -12.47
CA TYR A 364 -25.81 8.20 -11.40
C TYR A 364 -26.48 9.57 -11.42
N ASP A 365 -27.80 9.59 -11.21
CA ASP A 365 -28.58 10.81 -10.98
C ASP A 365 -28.88 10.90 -9.47
N CYS A 366 -28.28 11.91 -8.81
CA CYS A 366 -28.33 12.02 -7.35
C CYS A 366 -29.32 13.10 -6.91
N ARG A 367 -30.30 12.71 -6.09
CA ARG A 367 -31.13 13.63 -5.32
C ARG A 367 -30.80 13.55 -3.84
N TYR A 368 -31.08 14.60 -3.08
CA TYR A 368 -30.68 14.70 -1.68
C TYR A 368 -31.92 14.84 -0.78
N LEU A 369 -31.92 14.10 0.34
CA LEU A 369 -32.90 14.18 1.42
C LEU A 369 -32.15 14.52 2.71
N ASP A 370 -32.35 15.76 3.18
CA ASP A 370 -31.72 16.34 4.36
C ASP A 370 -32.73 17.09 5.25
N ASN A 371 -34.04 16.83 5.09
CA ASN A 371 -35.10 17.36 5.94
C ASN A 371 -35.82 16.21 6.65
N HIS A 372 -35.54 16.00 7.92
CA HIS A 372 -36.06 14.88 8.68
C HIS A 372 -37.54 15.05 9.07
N ALA A 373 -38.07 16.26 9.11
CA ALA A 373 -39.47 16.50 9.40
C ALA A 373 -40.41 15.93 8.32
N SER A 374 -39.97 15.99 7.05
CA SER A 374 -40.76 15.47 5.92
C SER A 374 -40.30 14.05 5.49
N LEU A 375 -39.18 13.52 5.99
CA LEU A 375 -38.52 12.31 5.51
C LEU A 375 -39.46 11.11 5.41
N LEU A 376 -40.17 10.77 6.49
CA LEU A 376 -41.08 9.62 6.53
C LEU A 376 -42.22 9.71 5.49
N SER A 377 -42.80 10.88 5.37
CA SER A 377 -43.90 11.14 4.41
C SER A 377 -43.38 11.07 2.97
N GLU A 378 -42.20 11.58 2.72
CA GLU A 378 -41.58 11.58 1.40
C GLU A 378 -41.15 10.18 0.95
N LEU A 379 -40.46 9.42 1.79
CA LEU A 379 -40.11 8.04 1.51
C LEU A 379 -41.32 7.14 1.24
N ARG A 380 -42.44 7.44 1.90
CA ARG A 380 -43.71 6.71 1.70
C ARG A 380 -44.44 7.11 0.42
N ALA A 381 -44.47 8.41 0.11
CA ALA A 381 -45.16 8.92 -1.07
C ALA A 381 -44.38 8.68 -2.36
N ASN A 382 -43.06 8.82 -2.32
CA ASN A 382 -42.15 8.75 -3.46
C ASN A 382 -40.97 7.84 -3.11
N PRO A 383 -41.16 6.50 -2.97
CA PRO A 383 -40.12 5.61 -2.54
C PRO A 383 -38.95 5.60 -3.55
N PRO A 384 -37.73 5.89 -3.08
CA PRO A 384 -36.55 5.88 -3.94
C PRO A 384 -36.20 4.49 -4.42
N GLN A 385 -35.57 4.37 -5.60
CA GLN A 385 -35.08 3.11 -6.12
C GLN A 385 -33.93 2.57 -5.27
N PHE A 386 -33.05 3.45 -4.79
CA PHE A 386 -31.89 3.15 -3.96
C PHE A 386 -31.50 4.35 -3.11
N VAL A 387 -31.14 4.10 -1.86
CA VAL A 387 -30.67 5.14 -0.93
C VAL A 387 -29.17 4.94 -0.66
N LEU A 388 -28.35 5.94 -0.96
CA LEU A 388 -27.03 6.08 -0.41
C LEU A 388 -27.18 6.69 1.00
N ASN A 389 -27.13 5.84 2.01
CA ASN A 389 -27.29 6.26 3.40
C ASN A 389 -25.97 6.79 3.96
N LEU A 390 -25.89 8.10 4.10
CA LEU A 390 -24.75 8.84 4.67
C LEU A 390 -25.19 9.66 5.91
N CYS A 391 -26.33 9.30 6.51
CA CYS A 391 -26.88 9.95 7.69
C CYS A 391 -26.26 9.35 8.96
N ASP A 392 -25.01 9.65 9.19
CA ASP A 392 -24.25 9.26 10.39
C ASP A 392 -24.59 10.10 11.62
N GLU A 393 -25.25 11.25 11.44
CA GLU A 393 -25.86 12.02 12.53
C GLU A 393 -27.07 11.32 13.17
N GLY A 394 -27.68 10.35 12.48
CA GLY A 394 -28.89 9.69 12.90
C GLY A 394 -30.18 10.45 12.64
N PHE A 395 -31.34 9.81 12.85
CA PHE A 395 -32.65 10.43 12.64
C PHE A 395 -32.86 11.59 13.60
N ASN A 396 -33.20 12.76 13.06
CA ASN A 396 -33.30 14.05 13.77
C ASN A 396 -31.98 14.48 14.42
N ASN A 397 -30.85 14.13 13.84
CA ASN A 397 -29.51 14.41 14.34
C ASN A 397 -29.27 13.87 15.77
N ASP A 398 -29.92 12.77 16.08
CA ASP A 398 -29.70 12.04 17.32
C ASP A 398 -28.88 10.81 17.04
N ALA A 399 -27.60 10.82 17.45
CA ALA A 399 -26.66 9.75 17.20
C ALA A 399 -27.16 8.37 17.69
N PHE A 400 -27.93 8.32 18.77
CA PHE A 400 -28.57 7.07 19.23
C PHE A 400 -29.67 6.55 18.30
N LYS A 401 -30.07 7.35 17.31
CA LYS A 401 -31.05 7.01 16.29
C LYS A 401 -30.46 6.74 14.91
N GLU A 402 -29.16 6.57 14.79
CA GLU A 402 -28.53 6.20 13.52
C GLU A 402 -29.13 4.89 13.00
N LEU A 403 -29.20 3.86 13.84
CA LEU A 403 -29.78 2.56 13.46
C LEU A 403 -31.25 2.63 13.03
N HIS A 404 -31.99 3.67 13.39
CA HIS A 404 -33.41 3.81 13.02
C HIS A 404 -33.55 4.18 11.54
N VAL A 405 -32.55 4.84 10.94
CA VAL A 405 -32.57 5.19 9.52
C VAL A 405 -32.61 3.94 8.64
N PRO A 406 -31.66 2.98 8.71
CA PRO A 406 -31.75 1.74 7.94
C PRO A 406 -32.96 0.88 8.36
N ALA A 407 -33.38 0.89 9.64
CA ALA A 407 -34.59 0.18 10.05
C ALA A 407 -35.84 0.70 9.32
N MET A 408 -35.99 2.01 9.19
CA MET A 408 -37.04 2.64 8.44
C MET A 408 -36.99 2.26 6.95
N LEU A 409 -35.82 2.28 6.34
CA LEU A 409 -35.65 1.88 4.94
C LEU A 409 -36.04 0.41 4.73
N GLU A 410 -35.67 -0.49 5.66
CA GLU A 410 -36.07 -1.90 5.63
C GLU A 410 -37.58 -2.07 5.76
N LEU A 411 -38.24 -1.33 6.66
CA LEU A 411 -39.72 -1.34 6.81
C LEU A 411 -40.43 -0.92 5.53
N PHE A 412 -39.85 -0.01 4.76
CA PHE A 412 -40.41 0.42 3.48
C PHE A 412 -39.96 -0.41 2.30
N GLY A 413 -39.06 -1.41 2.52
CA GLY A 413 -38.52 -2.24 1.44
C GLY A 413 -37.63 -1.49 0.46
N ILE A 414 -37.00 -0.39 0.91
CA ILE A 414 -36.16 0.48 0.09
C ILE A 414 -34.71 -0.05 0.14
N PRO A 415 -34.08 -0.38 -1.00
CA PRO A 415 -32.68 -0.73 -1.08
C PRO A 415 -31.77 0.43 -0.62
N TYR A 416 -30.72 0.13 0.17
CA TYR A 416 -29.82 1.17 0.69
C TYR A 416 -28.37 0.65 0.86
N SER A 417 -27.41 1.57 1.00
CA SER A 417 -26.00 1.29 1.28
C SER A 417 -25.72 1.26 2.78
N GLY A 418 -24.66 0.52 3.15
CA GLY A 418 -24.13 0.48 4.51
C GLY A 418 -24.80 -0.55 5.40
N ALA A 419 -24.43 -0.49 6.67
CA ALA A 419 -24.81 -1.47 7.68
C ALA A 419 -26.32 -1.48 7.98
N GLY A 420 -26.82 -2.65 8.33
CA GLY A 420 -28.20 -2.81 8.80
C GLY A 420 -28.38 -2.40 10.27
N PRO A 421 -29.63 -2.24 10.72
CA PRO A 421 -29.93 -1.77 12.08
C PRO A 421 -29.35 -2.69 13.17
N ALA A 422 -29.33 -4.02 12.95
CA ALA A 422 -28.77 -4.98 13.90
C ALA A 422 -27.26 -4.79 14.05
N THR A 423 -26.53 -4.60 12.95
CA THR A 423 -25.08 -4.37 12.95
C THR A 423 -24.73 -3.06 13.64
N LEU A 424 -25.46 -1.97 13.33
CA LEU A 424 -25.29 -0.68 13.98
C LEU A 424 -25.50 -0.80 15.49
N GLY A 425 -26.63 -1.39 15.92
CA GLY A 425 -26.93 -1.57 17.34
C GLY A 425 -25.88 -2.43 18.07
N MET A 426 -25.30 -3.43 17.40
CA MET A 426 -24.23 -4.25 17.96
C MET A 426 -22.91 -3.47 18.07
N CYS A 427 -22.51 -2.77 17.02
CA CYS A 427 -21.25 -2.02 16.98
C CYS A 427 -21.26 -0.78 17.87
N TYR A 428 -22.41 -0.22 18.18
CA TYR A 428 -22.58 0.85 19.16
C TYR A 428 -22.14 0.43 20.56
N ASN A 429 -22.26 -0.87 20.90
CA ASN A 429 -21.85 -1.40 22.19
C ASN A 429 -20.41 -1.94 22.11
N LYS A 430 -19.46 -1.14 22.58
CA LYS A 430 -18.02 -1.44 22.51
C LYS A 430 -17.64 -2.73 23.24
N SER A 431 -18.29 -3.02 24.37
CA SER A 431 -18.05 -4.24 25.14
C SER A 431 -18.54 -5.49 24.40
N HIS A 432 -19.66 -5.41 23.64
CA HIS A 432 -20.10 -6.53 22.80
C HIS A 432 -19.14 -6.80 21.66
N VAL A 433 -18.67 -5.77 20.96
CA VAL A 433 -17.67 -5.90 19.89
C VAL A 433 -16.40 -6.54 20.41
N ARG A 434 -15.92 -6.07 21.60
CA ARG A 434 -14.75 -6.63 22.27
C ARG A 434 -14.94 -8.12 22.56
N ALA A 435 -16.05 -8.51 23.17
CA ALA A 435 -16.33 -9.89 23.54
C ALA A 435 -16.41 -10.82 22.29
N ILE A 436 -16.99 -10.33 21.20
CA ILE A 436 -17.03 -11.07 19.93
C ILE A 436 -15.62 -11.24 19.37
N ALA A 437 -14.80 -10.18 19.32
CA ALA A 437 -13.42 -10.22 18.85
C ALA A 437 -12.57 -11.20 19.68
N GLU A 438 -12.69 -11.16 21.01
CA GLU A 438 -12.00 -12.08 21.92
C GLU A 438 -12.39 -13.54 21.65
N SER A 439 -13.67 -13.82 21.41
CA SER A 439 -14.15 -15.16 21.06
C SER A 439 -13.58 -15.70 19.75
N MET A 440 -13.06 -14.80 18.90
CA MET A 440 -12.44 -15.12 17.61
C MET A 440 -10.89 -15.10 17.69
N SER A 441 -10.34 -15.04 18.87
CA SER A 441 -8.90 -14.96 19.12
C SER A 441 -8.23 -13.70 18.52
N ILE A 442 -8.98 -12.62 18.42
CA ILE A 442 -8.47 -11.30 18.06
C ILE A 442 -8.09 -10.58 19.34
N ASP A 443 -6.87 -10.05 19.39
CA ASP A 443 -6.38 -9.37 20.58
C ASP A 443 -7.22 -8.11 20.87
N VAL A 444 -7.62 -7.97 22.16
CA VAL A 444 -8.46 -6.87 22.65
C VAL A 444 -7.89 -6.31 23.95
N PRO A 445 -8.15 -5.03 24.31
CA PRO A 445 -7.71 -4.48 25.56
C PRO A 445 -8.41 -5.14 26.75
N LEU A 446 -7.73 -5.18 27.89
CA LEU A 446 -8.36 -5.53 29.16
C LEU A 446 -9.45 -4.52 29.49
N GLU A 447 -10.61 -5.01 29.96
CA GLU A 447 -11.78 -4.18 30.17
C GLU A 447 -12.50 -4.53 31.46
N THR A 448 -12.98 -3.50 32.16
CA THR A 448 -13.95 -3.61 33.24
C THR A 448 -15.21 -2.85 32.84
N TYR A 449 -16.33 -3.56 32.77
CA TYR A 449 -17.64 -2.96 32.52
C TYR A 449 -18.23 -2.46 33.84
N ILE A 450 -18.75 -1.24 33.83
CA ILE A 450 -19.37 -0.59 34.98
C ILE A 450 -20.84 -0.33 34.65
N ASP A 451 -21.72 -1.02 35.38
CA ASP A 451 -23.15 -0.78 35.33
C ASP A 451 -23.47 0.60 35.91
N PRO A 452 -24.45 1.34 35.37
CA PRO A 452 -24.86 2.65 35.87
C PRO A 452 -25.20 2.66 37.36
N ASP A 453 -25.81 1.59 37.82
CA ASP A 453 -26.27 1.44 39.21
C ASP A 453 -25.21 0.80 40.14
N ASP A 454 -24.08 0.37 39.60
CA ASP A 454 -23.01 -0.22 40.40
C ASP A 454 -22.08 0.84 41.00
N HIS A 455 -22.30 1.14 42.24
CA HIS A 455 -21.46 2.04 43.03
C HIS A 455 -20.29 1.34 43.75
N SER A 456 -20.19 0.02 43.64
CA SER A 456 -19.13 -0.80 44.23
C SER A 456 -17.97 -1.10 43.30
N ALA A 457 -17.78 -0.32 42.22
CA ALA A 457 -16.88 -0.53 41.11
C ALA A 457 -15.54 -1.17 41.52
N THR A 458 -15.24 -2.33 40.94
CA THR A 458 -13.93 -2.96 41.04
C THR A 458 -12.93 -2.14 40.23
N LEU A 459 -11.86 -1.69 40.91
CA LEU A 459 -10.80 -0.95 40.24
C LEU A 459 -10.02 -1.88 39.28
N PRO A 460 -9.60 -1.37 38.11
CA PRO A 460 -8.73 -2.14 37.24
C PRO A 460 -7.38 -2.37 37.90
N SER A 461 -6.76 -3.48 37.56
CA SER A 461 -5.40 -3.82 38.06
C SER A 461 -4.28 -3.15 37.23
N VAL A 462 -4.63 -2.48 36.12
CA VAL A 462 -3.68 -1.94 35.11
C VAL A 462 -3.87 -0.43 34.98
N PHE A 463 -2.77 0.31 35.11
CA PHE A 463 -2.66 1.73 34.75
C PHE A 463 -1.49 1.95 33.80
N PRO A 464 -1.57 2.96 32.90
CA PRO A 464 -2.70 3.88 32.74
C PRO A 464 -3.96 3.19 32.19
N ALA A 465 -5.13 3.72 32.52
CA ALA A 465 -6.43 3.24 32.06
C ALA A 465 -7.20 4.34 31.32
N LEU A 466 -8.10 3.93 30.44
CA LEU A 466 -8.98 4.79 29.67
C LEU A 466 -10.42 4.60 30.14
N LEU A 467 -11.06 5.69 30.57
CA LEU A 467 -12.48 5.71 30.89
C LEU A 467 -13.28 6.26 29.71
N LYS A 468 -14.34 5.56 29.33
CA LYS A 468 -15.22 5.99 28.22
C LYS A 468 -16.63 5.45 28.40
N PRO A 469 -17.65 6.08 27.78
CA PRO A 469 -18.98 5.48 27.64
C PRO A 469 -18.90 4.17 26.84
N ASN A 470 -19.68 3.16 27.27
CA ASN A 470 -19.77 1.88 26.54
C ASN A 470 -20.46 2.05 25.18
N CYS A 471 -21.47 2.92 25.12
CA CYS A 471 -22.24 3.19 23.92
C CYS A 471 -21.94 4.60 23.40
N GLY A 472 -22.02 4.76 22.10
CA GLY A 472 -21.80 6.05 21.44
C GLY A 472 -20.69 6.01 20.41
N ASP A 473 -20.71 7.02 19.53
CA ASP A 473 -19.75 7.28 18.48
C ASP A 473 -19.12 8.67 18.62
N SER A 474 -18.33 9.11 17.64
CA SER A 474 -17.73 10.45 17.55
C SER A 474 -16.85 10.88 18.72
N SER A 475 -16.33 9.93 19.50
CA SER A 475 -15.49 10.15 20.70
C SER A 475 -16.20 10.96 21.81
N VAL A 476 -17.51 10.98 21.84
CA VAL A 476 -18.29 11.64 22.92
C VAL A 476 -17.90 11.05 24.28
N GLY A 477 -17.60 11.92 25.23
CA GLY A 477 -17.14 11.54 26.58
C GLY A 477 -15.68 11.06 26.66
N ILE A 478 -14.94 11.05 25.56
CA ILE A 478 -13.52 10.68 25.51
C ILE A 478 -12.68 11.95 25.29
N THR A 479 -11.94 12.35 26.29
CA THR A 479 -11.07 13.53 26.27
C THR A 479 -9.68 13.16 26.79
N SER A 480 -8.76 14.09 26.79
CA SER A 480 -7.44 13.92 27.42
C SER A 480 -7.56 13.53 28.92
N ALA A 481 -8.59 14.00 29.62
CA ALA A 481 -8.89 13.64 31.00
C ALA A 481 -9.42 12.21 31.16
N SER A 482 -9.80 11.53 30.09
CA SER A 482 -10.25 10.12 30.14
C SER A 482 -9.09 9.13 30.37
N VAL A 483 -7.85 9.57 30.15
CA VAL A 483 -6.66 8.77 30.46
C VAL A 483 -6.22 9.04 31.88
N VAL A 484 -6.28 8.02 32.73
CA VAL A 484 -5.99 8.10 34.17
C VAL A 484 -4.83 7.18 34.55
N ASP A 485 -4.00 7.64 35.47
CA ASP A 485 -2.76 6.98 35.89
C ASP A 485 -2.82 6.40 37.33
N SER A 486 -3.91 6.67 38.03
CA SER A 486 -4.03 6.31 39.44
C SER A 486 -5.49 6.03 39.86
N PRO A 487 -5.73 5.27 40.94
CA PRO A 487 -7.07 5.05 41.47
C PRO A 487 -7.80 6.36 41.80
N ARG A 488 -7.07 7.38 42.24
CA ARG A 488 -7.68 8.67 42.60
C ARG A 488 -8.19 9.42 41.36
N SER A 489 -7.36 9.54 40.33
CA SER A 489 -7.76 10.18 39.07
C SER A 489 -8.91 9.40 38.41
N LEU A 490 -8.88 8.07 38.47
CA LEU A 490 -9.96 7.21 37.99
C LEU A 490 -11.29 7.50 38.69
N MET A 491 -11.32 7.54 40.02
CA MET A 491 -12.56 7.78 40.76
C MET A 491 -13.15 9.15 40.48
N ASN A 492 -12.31 10.19 40.37
CA ASN A 492 -12.76 11.53 40.00
C ASN A 492 -13.39 11.53 38.63
N ARG A 493 -12.69 10.94 37.60
CA ARG A 493 -13.19 10.90 36.23
C ARG A 493 -14.46 10.06 36.12
N LEU A 494 -14.56 8.98 36.87
CA LEU A 494 -15.75 8.15 36.91
C LEU A 494 -16.98 8.90 37.40
N GLU A 495 -16.83 9.72 38.45
CA GLU A 495 -17.89 10.56 38.97
C GLU A 495 -18.31 11.65 37.96
N GLU A 496 -17.34 12.29 37.30
CA GLU A 496 -17.60 13.25 36.23
C GLU A 496 -18.43 12.63 35.11
N LEU A 497 -18.00 11.48 34.58
CA LEU A 497 -18.70 10.79 33.48
C LEU A 497 -20.10 10.31 33.88
N ARG A 498 -20.32 9.87 35.13
CA ARG A 498 -21.64 9.50 35.61
C ARG A 498 -22.59 10.71 35.67
N ASN A 499 -22.08 11.88 36.01
CA ASN A 499 -22.86 13.13 35.99
C ASN A 499 -23.13 13.64 34.56
N GLU A 500 -22.16 13.46 33.67
CA GLU A 500 -22.28 13.89 32.27
C GLU A 500 -23.20 12.95 31.46
N PHE A 501 -23.14 11.63 31.75
CA PHE A 501 -23.90 10.59 31.07
C PHE A 501 -24.74 9.74 32.04
N PRO A 502 -25.75 10.31 32.68
CA PRO A 502 -26.55 9.58 33.66
C PRO A 502 -27.29 8.39 33.03
N GLY A 503 -27.14 7.22 33.65
CA GLY A 503 -27.79 5.99 33.19
C GLY A 503 -27.09 5.28 32.04
N LEU A 504 -25.93 5.74 31.58
CA LEU A 504 -25.12 5.02 30.58
C LEU A 504 -24.05 4.15 31.28
N PRO A 505 -23.87 2.90 30.81
CA PRO A 505 -22.75 2.07 31.23
C PRO A 505 -21.40 2.67 30.82
N LEU A 506 -20.41 2.53 31.66
CA LEU A 506 -19.05 3.01 31.42
C LEU A 506 -18.06 1.84 31.31
N LEU A 507 -16.97 2.08 30.60
CA LEU A 507 -15.87 1.15 30.45
C LEU A 507 -14.59 1.72 31.05
N ILE A 508 -13.87 0.90 31.81
CA ILE A 508 -12.49 1.15 32.16
C ILE A 508 -11.65 0.17 31.36
N GLN A 509 -10.87 0.68 30.44
CA GLN A 509 -10.03 -0.14 29.57
C GLN A 509 -8.54 0.13 29.86
N GLU A 510 -7.71 -0.87 29.64
CA GLU A 510 -6.28 -0.71 29.50
C GLU A 510 -6.00 0.40 28.46
N PHE A 511 -5.20 1.40 28.83
CA PHE A 511 -4.79 2.44 27.88
C PHE A 511 -3.59 1.93 27.07
N LEU A 512 -3.80 1.72 25.79
CA LEU A 512 -2.78 1.25 24.86
C LEU A 512 -1.86 2.42 24.46
N THR A 513 -0.55 2.26 24.62
CA THR A 513 0.43 3.35 24.48
C THR A 513 1.18 3.38 23.15
N GLY A 514 1.06 2.34 22.34
CA GLY A 514 1.70 2.23 21.04
C GLY A 514 0.97 2.95 19.92
N SER A 515 1.39 2.68 18.67
CA SER A 515 0.81 3.26 17.46
C SER A 515 -0.64 2.82 17.25
N GLU A 516 -1.42 3.71 16.67
CA GLU A 516 -2.83 3.50 16.35
C GLU A 516 -3.02 3.35 14.84
N TYR A 517 -3.78 2.33 14.43
CA TYR A 517 -3.98 1.94 13.05
C TYR A 517 -5.46 1.88 12.69
N SER A 518 -5.78 2.15 11.42
CA SER A 518 -7.13 1.95 10.89
C SER A 518 -7.08 1.12 9.60
N VAL A 519 -8.02 0.19 9.47
CA VAL A 519 -8.22 -0.66 8.29
C VAL A 519 -9.59 -0.35 7.69
N GLY A 520 -9.62 0.05 6.42
CA GLY A 520 -10.84 0.23 5.63
C GLY A 520 -11.12 -0.97 4.75
N ILE A 521 -12.38 -1.41 4.71
CA ILE A 521 -12.86 -2.47 3.83
C ILE A 521 -14.01 -1.93 2.98
N ILE A 522 -13.98 -2.21 1.67
CA ILE A 522 -15.09 -1.98 0.75
C ILE A 522 -15.44 -3.31 0.10
N GLY A 523 -16.73 -3.67 0.04
CA GLY A 523 -17.20 -4.91 -0.56
C GLY A 523 -18.14 -5.69 0.35
N ASN A 524 -18.42 -6.94 -0.04
CA ASN A 524 -19.34 -7.82 0.69
C ASN A 524 -18.83 -9.25 0.72
N PRO A 525 -19.18 -10.05 1.75
CA PRO A 525 -18.89 -11.48 1.79
C PRO A 525 -19.36 -12.20 0.52
N GLY A 526 -18.52 -13.07 -0.01
CA GLY A 526 -18.81 -13.82 -1.23
C GLY A 526 -18.68 -13.05 -2.55
N GLN A 527 -18.49 -11.73 -2.50
CA GLN A 527 -18.24 -10.87 -3.69
C GLN A 527 -16.79 -10.36 -3.73
N GLY A 528 -16.05 -10.56 -2.66
CA GLY A 528 -14.69 -10.09 -2.46
C GLY A 528 -14.61 -8.77 -1.69
N PHE A 529 -13.53 -8.64 -0.92
CA PHE A 529 -13.18 -7.43 -0.19
C PHE A 529 -12.06 -6.68 -0.88
N GLN A 530 -12.19 -5.36 -0.94
CA GLN A 530 -11.11 -4.46 -1.23
C GLN A 530 -10.63 -3.85 0.10
N PHE A 531 -9.47 -4.28 0.55
CA PHE A 531 -8.79 -3.67 1.69
C PHE A 531 -8.09 -2.39 1.21
N LEU A 532 -8.27 -1.31 1.94
CA LEU A 532 -7.53 -0.08 1.71
C LEU A 532 -6.19 -0.14 2.48
N PRO A 533 -5.15 0.59 2.03
CA PRO A 533 -3.89 0.67 2.76
C PRO A 533 -4.11 1.06 4.22
N VAL A 534 -3.36 0.43 5.13
CA VAL A 534 -3.50 0.69 6.56
C VAL A 534 -3.08 2.13 6.86
N LEU A 535 -3.93 2.85 7.57
CA LEU A 535 -3.63 4.21 8.04
C LEU A 535 -3.01 4.12 9.43
N GLU A 536 -1.95 4.89 9.69
CA GLU A 536 -1.35 5.11 11.01
C GLU A 536 -1.61 6.54 11.47
N VAL A 537 -1.91 6.69 12.76
CA VAL A 537 -2.08 7.99 13.41
C VAL A 537 -0.73 8.47 13.92
N ASP A 538 -0.27 9.60 13.42
CA ASP A 538 1.00 10.22 13.83
C ASP A 538 0.77 11.25 14.95
N TYR A 539 1.31 10.94 16.11
CA TYR A 539 1.33 11.79 17.30
C TYR A 539 2.69 12.46 17.55
N SER A 540 3.61 12.44 16.58
CA SER A 540 4.99 12.89 16.77
C SER A 540 5.13 14.38 17.11
N GLU A 541 4.23 15.21 16.61
CA GLU A 541 4.19 16.64 16.87
C GLU A 541 3.45 17.02 18.17
N LEU A 542 2.71 16.07 18.77
CA LEU A 542 1.97 16.30 19.99
C LEU A 542 2.92 16.41 21.21
N ASP A 543 2.69 17.43 22.09
CA ASP A 543 3.49 17.58 23.33
C ASP A 543 3.50 16.25 24.10
N GLY A 544 4.70 15.76 24.42
CA GLY A 544 4.89 14.49 25.12
C GLY A 544 4.26 14.41 26.52
N LYS A 545 3.75 15.50 27.06
CA LYS A 545 2.98 15.55 28.31
C LYS A 545 1.50 15.22 28.09
N LEU A 546 1.01 15.32 26.88
CA LEU A 546 -0.38 15.02 26.53
C LEU A 546 -0.53 13.53 26.21
N PRO A 547 -1.59 12.87 26.68
CA PRO A 547 -1.86 11.49 26.30
C PRO A 547 -2.13 11.40 24.79
N ARG A 548 -1.52 10.41 24.15
CA ARG A 548 -1.72 10.15 22.71
C ARG A 548 -3.08 9.49 22.51
N ILE A 549 -4.10 10.28 22.22
CA ILE A 549 -5.48 9.80 22.06
C ILE A 549 -6.22 10.62 20.99
N LEU A 550 -7.08 9.94 20.22
CA LEU A 550 -8.06 10.58 19.33
C LEU A 550 -9.37 10.79 20.10
N GLY A 551 -9.38 11.81 20.94
CA GLY A 551 -10.55 12.18 21.74
C GLY A 551 -11.46 13.20 21.02
N TYR A 552 -12.43 13.70 21.78
CA TYR A 552 -13.35 14.76 21.33
C TYR A 552 -12.61 16.00 20.82
N GLU A 553 -11.49 16.36 21.50
CA GLU A 553 -10.69 17.54 21.17
C GLU A 553 -10.09 17.47 19.76
N SER A 554 -9.76 16.26 19.26
CA SER A 554 -9.17 16.07 17.93
C SER A 554 -10.18 16.19 16.78
N LYS A 555 -11.47 16.14 17.08
CA LYS A 555 -12.56 16.16 16.09
C LYS A 555 -13.38 17.46 16.10
N TRP A 556 -13.46 18.13 17.25
CA TRP A 556 -14.42 19.19 17.46
C TRP A 556 -13.86 20.50 18.00
N LEU A 557 -12.59 20.53 18.41
CA LEU A 557 -11.96 21.73 19.00
C LEU A 557 -10.75 22.19 18.17
N PRO A 558 -10.93 23.11 17.18
CA PRO A 558 -9.86 23.60 16.31
C PRO A 558 -8.69 24.26 17.06
N ASP A 559 -8.95 24.85 18.24
CA ASP A 559 -7.93 25.47 19.07
C ASP A 559 -7.12 24.46 19.89
N SER A 560 -7.50 23.18 19.84
CA SER A 560 -6.81 22.11 20.57
C SER A 560 -5.52 21.70 19.86
N PRO A 561 -4.43 21.40 20.58
CA PRO A 561 -3.24 20.75 20.02
C PRO A 561 -3.58 19.43 19.31
N TYR A 562 -4.57 18.71 19.76
CA TYR A 562 -5.02 17.47 19.15
C TYR A 562 -5.61 17.65 17.74
N TRP A 563 -6.19 18.80 17.44
CA TRP A 563 -6.70 19.13 16.11
C TRP A 563 -5.57 19.41 15.11
N SER A 564 -4.59 20.20 15.51
CA SER A 564 -3.58 20.72 14.58
C SER A 564 -2.31 19.86 14.49
N GLN A 565 -1.99 19.08 15.51
CA GLN A 565 -0.72 18.37 15.64
C GLN A 565 -0.83 16.86 15.35
N ILE A 566 -2.04 16.31 15.27
CA ILE A 566 -2.23 14.91 14.87
C ILE A 566 -2.29 14.83 13.34
N LYS A 567 -1.52 13.92 12.76
CA LYS A 567 -1.46 13.67 11.33
C LYS A 567 -1.76 12.21 11.02
N TYR A 568 -1.96 11.94 9.75
CA TYR A 568 -2.25 10.60 9.24
C TYR A 568 -1.31 10.28 8.09
N HIS A 569 -0.80 9.05 8.06
CA HIS A 569 0.02 8.55 6.95
C HIS A 569 -0.25 7.07 6.68
N GLU A 570 0.20 6.58 5.54
CA GLU A 570 0.19 5.14 5.24
C GLU A 570 1.15 4.44 6.20
N ALA A 571 0.65 3.43 6.94
CA ALA A 571 1.43 2.70 7.94
C ALA A 571 2.60 1.94 7.29
N GLN A 572 3.76 2.04 7.88
CA GLN A 572 4.96 1.29 7.48
C GLN A 572 5.09 0.07 8.40
N LEU A 573 4.36 -1.00 8.07
CA LEU A 573 4.31 -2.25 8.84
C LEU A 573 4.87 -3.42 8.02
N GLU A 574 5.37 -4.43 8.70
CA GLU A 574 5.71 -5.71 8.07
C GLU A 574 4.47 -6.34 7.42
N THR A 575 4.67 -6.99 6.29
CA THR A 575 3.58 -7.64 5.52
C THR A 575 2.77 -8.62 6.36
N SER A 576 3.42 -9.37 7.24
CA SER A 576 2.79 -10.29 8.19
C SER A 576 1.81 -9.61 9.15
N VAL A 577 2.14 -8.39 9.59
CA VAL A 577 1.30 -7.57 10.48
C VAL A 577 0.11 -7.02 9.69
N ILE A 578 0.34 -6.46 8.50
CA ILE A 578 -0.72 -5.96 7.62
C ILE A 578 -1.72 -7.08 7.30
N ARG A 579 -1.22 -8.27 6.95
CA ARG A 579 -2.07 -9.43 6.66
C ARG A 579 -2.93 -9.81 7.85
N ARG A 580 -2.36 -9.89 9.07
CA ARG A 580 -3.11 -10.17 10.29
C ARG A 580 -4.20 -9.12 10.55
N LEU A 581 -3.91 -7.83 10.33
CA LEU A 581 -4.91 -6.76 10.45
C LEU A 581 -6.05 -6.95 9.44
N TYR A 582 -5.73 -7.26 8.18
CA TYR A 582 -6.73 -7.51 7.14
C TYR A 582 -7.57 -8.76 7.44
N ASP A 583 -6.93 -9.87 7.82
CA ASP A 583 -7.61 -11.12 8.14
C ASP A 583 -8.57 -10.92 9.34
N SER A 584 -8.09 -10.27 10.41
CA SER A 584 -8.92 -9.95 11.59
C SER A 584 -10.09 -9.05 11.23
N SER A 585 -9.85 -8.01 10.42
CA SER A 585 -10.90 -7.08 9.99
C SER A 585 -11.92 -7.75 9.08
N GLY A 586 -11.49 -8.62 8.16
CA GLY A 586 -12.38 -9.39 7.28
C GLY A 586 -13.27 -10.36 8.05
N LEU A 587 -12.70 -11.10 9.02
CA LEU A 587 -13.44 -11.99 9.91
C LEU A 587 -14.49 -11.23 10.74
N LEU A 588 -14.11 -10.09 11.30
CA LEU A 588 -15.04 -9.23 12.07
C LEU A 588 -16.12 -8.63 11.17
N PHE A 589 -15.78 -8.21 9.95
CA PHE A 589 -16.74 -7.69 8.98
C PHE A 589 -17.86 -8.69 8.73
N GLU A 590 -17.52 -9.96 8.48
CA GLU A 590 -18.48 -11.04 8.28
C GLU A 590 -19.26 -11.35 9.56
N ARG A 591 -18.57 -11.50 10.70
CA ARG A 591 -19.19 -11.91 11.96
C ARG A 591 -20.17 -10.89 12.52
N LEU A 592 -19.86 -9.59 12.37
CA LEU A 592 -20.72 -8.49 12.82
C LEU A 592 -21.83 -8.16 11.80
N GLY A 593 -21.79 -8.76 10.62
CA GLY A 593 -22.77 -8.50 9.55
C GLY A 593 -22.59 -7.13 8.90
N CYS A 594 -21.36 -6.61 8.86
CA CYS A 594 -21.06 -5.39 8.11
C CYS A 594 -21.37 -5.58 6.61
N ARG A 595 -21.68 -4.49 5.93
CA ARG A 595 -22.07 -4.50 4.50
C ARG A 595 -21.49 -3.28 3.81
N ASP A 596 -21.06 -3.50 2.57
CA ASP A 596 -20.67 -2.49 1.59
C ASP A 596 -19.37 -1.76 1.95
N TYR A 597 -19.19 -1.29 3.17
CA TYR A 597 -17.96 -0.70 3.67
C TYR A 597 -17.92 -0.66 5.21
N ALA A 598 -16.72 -0.69 5.79
CA ALA A 598 -16.51 -0.54 7.23
C ALA A 598 -15.07 -0.10 7.53
N ARG A 599 -14.84 0.43 8.75
CA ARG A 599 -13.51 0.74 9.29
C ARG A 599 -13.29 0.07 10.63
N PHE A 600 -12.10 -0.48 10.81
CA PHE A 600 -11.65 -1.17 12.01
C PHE A 600 -10.49 -0.39 12.60
N ASP A 601 -10.61 0.04 13.84
CA ASP A 601 -9.57 0.82 14.51
C ASP A 601 -8.85 -0.07 15.53
N PHE A 602 -7.51 -0.07 15.46
CA PHE A 602 -6.61 -0.89 16.27
C PHE A 602 -5.56 -0.02 16.95
N ARG A 603 -4.97 -0.54 18.02
CA ARG A 603 -3.84 0.13 18.65
C ARG A 603 -2.88 -0.88 19.29
N ALA A 604 -1.58 -0.60 19.23
CA ALA A 604 -0.58 -1.40 19.88
C ALA A 604 -0.48 -1.09 21.38
N ASP A 605 -0.23 -2.11 22.20
CA ASP A 605 0.17 -1.93 23.58
C ASP A 605 1.69 -1.64 23.71
N ALA A 606 2.19 -1.52 24.93
CA ALA A 606 3.60 -1.24 25.20
C ALA A 606 4.55 -2.36 24.71
N SER A 607 4.06 -3.57 24.51
CA SER A 607 4.83 -4.71 23.98
C SER A 607 4.82 -4.79 22.45
N GLY A 608 4.03 -3.94 21.77
CA GLY A 608 3.82 -3.98 20.33
C GLY A 608 2.69 -4.90 19.89
N THR A 609 1.94 -5.52 20.81
CA THR A 609 0.75 -6.32 20.47
C THR A 609 -0.38 -5.40 20.03
N ILE A 610 -0.87 -5.60 18.79
CA ILE A 610 -1.93 -4.76 18.22
C ILE A 610 -3.29 -5.34 18.61
N LYS A 611 -4.10 -4.52 19.27
CA LYS A 611 -5.41 -4.86 19.82
C LYS A 611 -6.52 -4.06 19.15
N LEU A 612 -7.70 -4.67 18.96
CA LEU A 612 -8.87 -4.00 18.41
C LEU A 612 -9.42 -2.97 19.39
N LEU A 613 -9.66 -1.75 18.94
CA LEU A 613 -10.33 -0.69 19.71
C LEU A 613 -11.83 -0.65 19.48
N GLU A 614 -12.23 -0.56 18.18
CA GLU A 614 -13.63 -0.44 17.80
C GLU A 614 -13.85 -0.82 16.33
N VAL A 615 -15.12 -1.05 15.96
CA VAL A 615 -15.57 -1.31 14.60
C VAL A 615 -16.61 -0.25 14.23
N ASN A 616 -16.36 0.43 13.13
CA ASN A 616 -17.24 1.45 12.57
C ASN A 616 -17.92 0.88 11.32
N PRO A 617 -19.18 0.41 11.40
CA PRO A 617 -19.87 -0.25 10.27
C PRO A 617 -20.41 0.74 9.23
N ASN A 618 -20.56 2.02 9.58
CA ASN A 618 -20.79 3.15 8.69
C ASN A 618 -19.79 4.26 9.04
N PRO A 619 -18.50 4.09 8.67
CA PRO A 619 -17.49 5.09 8.98
C PRO A 619 -17.78 6.40 8.24
N GLY A 620 -17.43 7.53 8.87
CA GLY A 620 -17.60 8.85 8.29
C GLY A 620 -17.12 8.93 6.85
N TRP A 621 -17.93 9.52 6.02
CA TRP A 621 -17.82 9.62 4.57
C TRP A 621 -17.11 10.90 4.09
N CYS A 622 -16.68 11.76 5.00
CA CYS A 622 -16.08 13.06 4.69
C CYS A 622 -14.82 12.92 3.82
N TRP A 623 -14.62 13.90 2.94
CA TRP A 623 -13.44 13.96 2.03
C TRP A 623 -12.11 14.05 2.79
N ASP A 624 -12.10 14.56 4.01
CA ASP A 624 -10.96 14.67 4.94
C ASP A 624 -11.03 13.64 6.08
N GLY A 625 -11.84 12.59 5.93
CA GLY A 625 -11.97 11.51 6.89
C GLY A 625 -10.95 10.39 6.66
N LYS A 626 -10.70 9.57 7.71
CA LYS A 626 -9.76 8.44 7.68
C LYS A 626 -10.00 7.50 6.48
N LEU A 627 -11.26 7.23 6.12
CA LEU A 627 -11.59 6.33 5.01
C LEU A 627 -11.14 6.89 3.66
N ASN A 628 -11.29 8.22 3.46
CA ASN A 628 -10.82 8.87 2.24
C ASN A 628 -9.29 8.94 2.18
N PHE A 629 -8.60 9.22 3.29
CA PHE A 629 -7.13 9.15 3.32
C PHE A 629 -6.60 7.78 2.91
N MET A 630 -7.19 6.70 3.43
CA MET A 630 -6.84 5.34 3.02
C MET A 630 -7.12 5.10 1.53
N ALA A 631 -8.19 5.66 0.98
CA ALA A 631 -8.48 5.60 -0.45
C ALA A 631 -7.44 6.39 -1.27
N GLU A 632 -7.01 7.56 -0.81
CA GLU A 632 -5.95 8.36 -1.45
C GLU A 632 -4.60 7.62 -1.45
N TYR A 633 -4.25 6.91 -0.37
CA TYR A 633 -3.05 6.06 -0.34
C TYR A 633 -3.14 4.92 -1.36
N ALA A 634 -4.33 4.43 -1.68
CA ALA A 634 -4.58 3.48 -2.77
C ALA A 634 -4.58 4.14 -4.17
N GLY A 635 -4.37 5.47 -4.26
CA GLY A 635 -4.42 6.23 -5.52
C GLY A 635 -5.85 6.49 -6.03
N LEU A 636 -6.86 6.39 -5.17
CA LEU A 636 -8.26 6.67 -5.48
C LEU A 636 -8.56 8.14 -5.14
N ARG A 637 -9.43 8.76 -5.92
CA ARG A 637 -9.98 10.08 -5.61
C ARG A 637 -11.27 9.93 -4.79
N TYR A 638 -11.72 10.98 -4.16
CA TYR A 638 -12.93 10.95 -3.33
C TYR A 638 -14.16 10.45 -4.09
N GLU A 639 -14.36 10.89 -5.33
CA GLU A 639 -15.45 10.37 -6.17
C GLU A 639 -15.33 8.89 -6.50
N ASP A 640 -14.09 8.34 -6.58
CA ASP A 640 -13.85 6.92 -6.80
C ASP A 640 -14.23 6.09 -5.56
N LEU A 641 -13.95 6.59 -4.35
CA LEU A 641 -14.38 5.98 -3.08
C LEU A 641 -15.91 5.91 -3.00
N LEU A 642 -16.62 7.03 -3.24
CA LEU A 642 -18.07 7.07 -3.20
C LEU A 642 -18.70 6.12 -4.23
N ARG A 643 -18.14 6.08 -5.43
CA ARG A 643 -18.53 5.14 -6.48
C ARG A 643 -18.40 3.69 -6.04
N LEU A 644 -17.27 3.31 -5.42
CA LEU A 644 -17.04 1.94 -4.93
C LEU A 644 -18.04 1.54 -3.86
N ILE A 645 -18.40 2.44 -2.94
CA ILE A 645 -19.43 2.19 -1.92
C ILE A 645 -20.81 1.95 -2.58
N ILE A 646 -21.19 2.78 -3.56
CA ILE A 646 -22.45 2.60 -4.29
C ILE A 646 -22.44 1.27 -5.06
N GLU A 647 -21.35 0.95 -5.74
CA GLU A 647 -21.20 -0.28 -6.53
C GLU A 647 -21.24 -1.53 -5.64
N ALA A 648 -20.59 -1.51 -4.48
CA ALA A 648 -20.62 -2.61 -3.50
C ALA A 648 -22.06 -2.86 -3.01
N ALA A 649 -22.78 -1.79 -2.66
CA ALA A 649 -24.17 -1.90 -2.22
C ALA A 649 -25.09 -2.43 -3.34
N GLN A 650 -25.00 -1.88 -4.54
CA GLN A 650 -25.80 -2.35 -5.68
C GLN A 650 -25.47 -3.79 -6.07
N GLY A 651 -24.19 -4.18 -5.99
CA GLY A 651 -23.73 -5.54 -6.23
C GLY A 651 -24.37 -6.55 -5.28
N ARG A 652 -24.51 -6.19 -4.01
CA ARG A 652 -25.21 -7.01 -2.99
C ARG A 652 -26.67 -7.27 -3.36
N PHE A 653 -27.40 -6.26 -3.84
CA PHE A 653 -28.78 -6.43 -4.29
C PHE A 653 -28.89 -7.26 -5.57
N ALA A 654 -27.95 -7.12 -6.50
CA ALA A 654 -27.90 -7.90 -7.73
C ALA A 654 -27.70 -9.39 -7.43
N ALA A 655 -26.78 -9.74 -6.52
CA ALA A 655 -26.50 -11.12 -6.13
C ALA A 655 -27.70 -11.80 -5.44
N ASN A 656 -28.46 -11.05 -4.66
CA ASN A 656 -29.65 -11.54 -3.97
C ASN A 656 -30.91 -11.69 -4.86
N GLY A 657 -30.79 -11.50 -6.18
CA GLY A 657 -31.88 -11.73 -7.14
C GLY A 657 -32.99 -10.66 -7.14
N HIS A 658 -32.81 -9.54 -6.48
CA HIS A 658 -33.81 -8.47 -6.38
C HIS A 658 -33.99 -7.66 -7.68
N ALA A 659 -33.25 -8.01 -8.74
CA ALA A 659 -33.33 -7.35 -10.05
C ALA A 659 -34.55 -7.73 -10.90
N LYS A 660 -35.43 -8.60 -10.43
CA LYS A 660 -36.49 -9.19 -11.29
C LYS A 660 -37.90 -9.20 -10.72
N THR A 661 -38.29 -8.36 -9.81
CA THR A 661 -39.74 -8.24 -9.53
C THR A 661 -40.10 -6.84 -9.02
N ASN A 662 -40.79 -6.10 -9.87
CA ASN A 662 -41.69 -5.07 -9.40
C ASN A 662 -42.68 -5.67 -8.37
N GLY A 663 -42.54 -5.33 -7.12
CA GLY A 663 -43.62 -5.33 -6.16
C GLY A 663 -43.92 -6.59 -5.34
N GLN A 664 -43.04 -7.59 -5.21
CA GLN A 664 -43.22 -8.64 -4.19
C GLN A 664 -41.89 -9.08 -3.57
N LEU A 665 -41.69 -8.71 -2.31
CA LEU A 665 -40.61 -9.20 -1.46
C LEU A 665 -40.95 -10.63 -1.02
N THR A 666 -40.12 -11.62 -1.41
CA THR A 666 -40.16 -12.95 -0.80
C THR A 666 -39.15 -13.02 0.35
N ALA A 667 -39.61 -13.56 1.48
CA ALA A 667 -38.95 -13.65 2.78
C ALA A 667 -37.76 -14.65 2.85
N SER A 668 -36.79 -14.58 1.92
CA SER A 668 -35.60 -15.47 1.90
C SER A 668 -34.27 -14.72 1.95
N ALA A 669 -34.24 -13.52 2.51
CA ALA A 669 -33.02 -12.72 2.67
C ALA A 669 -32.89 -12.16 4.10
N LEU A 670 -33.10 -13.01 5.09
CA LEU A 670 -32.65 -12.82 6.48
C LEU A 670 -31.42 -13.67 6.74
#